data_04e9203f14eaa024467461d85463c788
#
_entry.id   04e9203f14eaa024467461d85463c788
#
_cell.length_a   1.000
_cell.length_b   1.000
_cell.length_c   1.000
_cell.angle_alpha   90.00
_cell.angle_beta   90.00
_cell.angle_gamma   90.00
#
_symmetry.space_group_name_H-M   'P 1'
#
loop_
_entity.id
_entity.type
_entity.pdbx_description
1 polymer ?
#
loop_
_entity_poly.entity_id
_entity_poly.type
_entity_poly.pdbx_seq_one_letter_code
_entity_poly.pdbx_strand_id
1 'polypeptide(L)'
;MTSTTVKGQQLTVLDKHDTPVSFVHVRFTDIDNKESIIISNDMGVVKLPNDLNKQAGILTLISHISHVTYLDTLLFIDDITIHLEPSEILLDQVVVTAQMTENISENAVQKIKIIDQKRIAAQGAVSLRDLLEQETNVRLSQDNILGSSISIQGVSGQNVKILMDGVPIIGRLNGNIDVSQINLNNIERIEIVEGPLSVNYGTDALAGTINLISKKSGESNLFINSYYETVGKYNLDCLMNYSANNHQLSLSGGRNYFDGWSPSDNFRLIPTATIADTNRYKQWKPKEQYFARAQDVFSKNEWSIRTYADFFFEEILNRGFPRMPYFETAFDDIYNTWRNTIGLDFNTKVNDKNLSVIVSYNNYKRIKNTYFNELTTLEEVISENEADQDTSVFNSVMSRGSFGGAFSENISTEIGYDIVIEEARGRRIEGNTQNQGDFALYSNTEWRPSDKLIIRPGVRLSYNTDYTAPLAPSIHIKYNYKKFILRSSFAKGFRAPSLKDLYFEFVDINHNIVGNPNIKAENSNNYQLSIDWKNIRNNYIIRGEMSFFYNDIHDLITLANTADDAYSYINIGKYKTLGTKANINVTYEFIKFNAGVSYIGRQNDIDEVAPYSYALEWISNCTYEITKWNSKVAVYYKNTGALPSFWMNAEGEVLESTIDGYQMMDVTYSWSNPRNPLKVVVGCKNAFDVKNVNSISGLPGAHQSDASGMSVGYGRTFFTSLKWSLK
;
A
#
# COMPACT_ATOMS: atom_id res chain seq x y z
N MET A 1 59.22 -41.64 11.62
CA MET A 1 58.67 -40.77 10.57
C MET A 1 57.44 -40.09 11.16
N THR A 2 57.61 -38.91 11.70
CA THR A 2 56.52 -38.08 12.22
C THR A 2 55.88 -37.34 11.08
N SER A 3 54.66 -37.72 10.75
CA SER A 3 53.82 -37.00 9.78
C SER A 3 53.41 -35.65 10.36
N THR A 4 54.11 -34.59 9.95
CA THR A 4 53.67 -33.23 10.12
C THR A 4 52.45 -32.97 9.24
N THR A 5 51.26 -33.01 9.81
CA THR A 5 50.03 -32.49 9.19
C THR A 5 50.21 -30.99 9.00
N VAL A 6 50.45 -30.55 7.79
CA VAL A 6 50.37 -29.12 7.43
C VAL A 6 48.95 -28.68 7.70
N LYS A 7 48.73 -27.90 8.75
CA LYS A 7 47.45 -27.22 8.98
C LYS A 7 47.17 -26.34 7.74
N GLY A 8 46.12 -26.62 7.01
CA GLY A 8 45.71 -25.78 5.90
C GLY A 8 45.31 -24.42 6.42
N GLN A 9 45.82 -23.35 5.81
CA GLN A 9 45.47 -21.97 6.13
C GLN A 9 43.98 -21.72 5.86
N GLN A 10 43.34 -21.00 6.73
CA GLN A 10 41.90 -20.75 6.71
C GLN A 10 41.61 -19.25 6.69
N LEU A 11 40.55 -18.88 5.98
CA LEU A 11 39.93 -17.56 6.04
C LEU A 11 38.59 -17.69 6.74
N THR A 12 38.40 -16.98 7.84
CA THR A 12 37.14 -16.90 8.57
C THR A 12 36.50 -15.56 8.30
N VAL A 13 35.24 -15.59 7.94
CA VAL A 13 34.43 -14.38 7.62
C VAL A 13 33.37 -14.22 8.70
N LEU A 14 33.44 -13.11 9.42
CA LEU A 14 32.52 -12.73 10.47
C LEU A 14 31.76 -11.44 10.06
N ASP A 15 30.67 -11.15 10.73
CA ASP A 15 30.04 -9.83 10.69
C ASP A 15 30.66 -8.90 11.77
N LYS A 16 30.22 -7.65 11.83
CA LYS A 16 30.68 -6.67 12.84
C LYS A 16 30.33 -7.02 14.30
N HIS A 17 29.56 -8.06 14.53
CA HIS A 17 29.17 -8.57 15.84
C HIS A 17 29.83 -9.90 16.17
N ASP A 18 30.88 -10.27 15.45
CA ASP A 18 31.58 -11.55 15.56
C ASP A 18 30.73 -12.79 15.25
N THR A 19 29.62 -12.60 14.52
CA THR A 19 28.78 -13.72 14.09
C THR A 19 29.30 -14.27 12.76
N PRO A 20 29.44 -15.60 12.59
CA PRO A 20 29.88 -16.19 11.33
C PRO A 20 28.95 -15.86 10.16
N VAL A 21 29.52 -15.40 9.04
CA VAL A 21 28.79 -15.19 7.80
C VAL A 21 28.87 -16.45 6.94
N SER A 22 27.80 -17.25 6.91
CA SER A 22 27.75 -18.50 6.16
C SER A 22 27.59 -18.28 4.64
N PHE A 23 28.08 -19.22 3.85
CA PHE A 23 27.91 -19.25 2.38
C PHE A 23 28.45 -18.02 1.64
N VAL A 24 29.51 -17.41 2.14
CA VAL A 24 30.21 -16.29 1.51
C VAL A 24 30.95 -16.77 0.28
N HIS A 25 30.82 -16.09 -0.84
CA HIS A 25 31.59 -16.34 -2.05
C HIS A 25 32.93 -15.64 -1.96
N VAL A 26 34.02 -16.41 -1.96
CA VAL A 26 35.39 -15.90 -1.92
C VAL A 26 36.09 -16.23 -3.22
N ARG A 27 36.51 -15.19 -3.93
CA ARG A 27 37.34 -15.32 -5.14
C ARG A 27 38.79 -14.94 -4.79
N PHE A 28 39.68 -15.83 -5.04
CA PHE A 28 41.12 -15.63 -4.92
C PHE A 28 41.73 -15.48 -6.32
N THR A 29 42.53 -14.45 -6.53
CA THR A 29 43.29 -14.24 -7.76
C THR A 29 44.75 -14.05 -7.39
N ASP A 30 45.65 -14.93 -7.81
CA ASP A 30 47.07 -14.86 -7.55
C ASP A 30 47.80 -13.94 -8.56
N ILE A 31 49.12 -13.79 -8.37
CA ILE A 31 49.96 -12.92 -9.23
C ILE A 31 50.06 -13.40 -10.67
N ASP A 32 49.75 -14.68 -10.93
CA ASP A 32 49.77 -15.29 -12.24
C ASP A 32 48.34 -15.22 -12.90
N ASN A 33 47.44 -14.42 -12.32
CA ASN A 33 46.00 -14.29 -12.72
C ASN A 33 45.22 -15.61 -12.64
N LYS A 34 45.67 -16.58 -11.84
CA LYS A 34 44.91 -17.79 -11.59
C LYS A 34 43.81 -17.52 -10.59
N GLU A 35 42.56 -17.79 -10.99
CA GLU A 35 41.37 -17.57 -10.16
C GLU A 35 40.88 -18.87 -9.54
N SER A 36 40.45 -18.79 -8.28
CA SER A 36 39.74 -19.87 -7.56
C SER A 36 38.58 -19.27 -6.80
N ILE A 37 37.38 -19.86 -6.94
CA ILE A 37 36.18 -19.42 -6.24
C ILE A 37 35.75 -20.52 -5.27
N ILE A 38 35.57 -20.17 -4.01
CA ILE A 38 35.15 -21.09 -2.95
C ILE A 38 34.03 -20.45 -2.15
N ILE A 39 33.09 -21.26 -1.69
CA ILE A 39 32.00 -20.84 -0.81
C ILE A 39 32.33 -21.26 0.61
N SER A 40 32.18 -20.35 1.60
CA SER A 40 32.38 -20.68 3.00
C SER A 40 31.34 -21.68 3.52
N ASN A 41 31.71 -22.40 4.56
CA ASN A 41 30.76 -23.27 5.29
C ASN A 41 29.82 -22.46 6.20
N ASP A 42 28.99 -23.15 6.99
CA ASP A 42 28.03 -22.57 7.92
C ASP A 42 28.69 -21.70 9.02
N MET A 43 29.98 -21.95 9.30
CA MET A 43 30.79 -21.19 10.28
C MET A 43 31.58 -20.05 9.63
N GLY A 44 31.28 -19.69 8.38
CA GLY A 44 31.98 -18.63 7.65
C GLY A 44 33.43 -18.98 7.26
N VAL A 45 33.83 -20.26 7.33
CA VAL A 45 35.22 -20.69 7.13
C VAL A 45 35.46 -21.20 5.72
N VAL A 46 36.51 -20.70 5.09
CA VAL A 46 37.01 -21.13 3.77
C VAL A 46 38.45 -21.68 3.96
N LYS A 47 38.72 -22.85 3.40
CA LYS A 47 40.10 -23.41 3.30
C LYS A 47 40.72 -22.95 1.98
N LEU A 48 41.94 -22.40 2.08
CA LEU A 48 42.64 -21.96 0.88
C LEU A 48 43.04 -23.13 -0.03
N PRO A 49 42.86 -22.96 -1.35
CA PRO A 49 43.34 -23.91 -2.33
C PRO A 49 44.89 -24.13 -2.18
N ASN A 50 45.31 -25.38 -2.35
CA ASN A 50 46.74 -25.73 -2.24
C ASN A 50 47.57 -25.24 -3.43
N ASP A 51 46.92 -24.93 -4.51
CA ASP A 51 47.50 -24.56 -5.80
C ASP A 51 47.72 -23.05 -5.99
N LEU A 52 47.27 -22.21 -5.02
CA LEU A 52 47.54 -20.79 -5.03
C LEU A 52 48.94 -20.50 -4.42
N ASN A 53 49.66 -19.53 -5.02
CA ASN A 53 50.93 -19.08 -4.51
C ASN A 53 50.75 -18.21 -3.24
N LYS A 54 50.86 -18.83 -2.07
CA LYS A 54 50.57 -18.21 -0.76
C LYS A 54 51.66 -17.27 -0.25
N GLN A 55 52.83 -17.25 -0.90
CA GLN A 55 53.96 -16.38 -0.52
C GLN A 55 53.86 -14.99 -1.16
N ALA A 56 53.05 -14.83 -2.17
CA ALA A 56 52.73 -13.54 -2.79
C ALA A 56 51.34 -13.05 -2.33
N GLY A 57 51.10 -11.75 -2.39
CA GLY A 57 49.80 -11.21 -2.10
C GLY A 57 48.72 -11.77 -3.04
N ILE A 58 47.65 -12.30 -2.46
CA ILE A 58 46.52 -12.85 -3.20
C ILE A 58 45.38 -11.82 -3.18
N LEU A 59 44.98 -11.33 -4.35
CA LEU A 59 43.80 -10.46 -4.45
C LEU A 59 42.57 -11.26 -4.07
N THR A 60 41.98 -10.91 -2.96
CA THR A 60 40.81 -11.61 -2.37
C THR A 60 39.59 -10.75 -2.45
N LEU A 61 38.57 -11.23 -3.18
CA LEU A 61 37.25 -10.61 -3.25
C LEU A 61 36.28 -11.49 -2.47
N ILE A 62 35.69 -10.93 -1.43
CA ILE A 62 34.70 -11.60 -0.59
C ILE A 62 33.36 -10.94 -0.83
N SER A 63 32.39 -11.70 -1.31
CA SER A 63 31.05 -11.21 -1.57
C SER A 63 29.99 -12.06 -0.88
N HIS A 64 29.05 -11.38 -0.26
CA HIS A 64 27.87 -11.98 0.35
C HIS A 64 26.67 -11.07 0.11
N ILE A 65 25.48 -11.66 -0.05
CA ILE A 65 24.25 -10.93 -0.40
C ILE A 65 23.86 -9.87 0.63
N SER A 66 24.20 -10.07 1.90
CA SER A 66 23.86 -9.18 3.01
C SER A 66 25.01 -8.31 3.52
N HIS A 67 26.18 -8.34 2.88
CA HIS A 67 27.36 -7.62 3.33
C HIS A 67 28.04 -6.84 2.22
N VAL A 68 28.75 -5.78 2.57
CA VAL A 68 29.57 -5.01 1.62
C VAL A 68 30.65 -5.91 1.05
N THR A 69 30.82 -5.92 -0.26
CA THR A 69 31.88 -6.68 -0.91
C THR A 69 33.25 -6.17 -0.44
N TYR A 70 34.02 -7.05 0.15
CA TYR A 70 35.40 -6.78 0.57
C TYR A 70 36.36 -7.14 -0.56
N LEU A 71 37.29 -6.26 -0.87
CA LEU A 71 38.35 -6.48 -1.87
C LEU A 71 39.69 -5.95 -1.31
N ASP A 72 40.62 -6.85 -1.15
CA ASP A 72 41.97 -6.51 -0.71
C ASP A 72 42.99 -7.54 -1.16
N THR A 73 44.26 -7.20 -1.11
CA THR A 73 45.35 -8.14 -1.36
C THR A 73 45.87 -8.69 -0.03
N LEU A 74 45.55 -9.95 0.25
CA LEU A 74 45.87 -10.61 1.51
C LEU A 74 47.13 -11.48 1.41
N LEU A 75 47.93 -11.48 2.47
CA LEU A 75 49.07 -12.38 2.66
C LEU A 75 48.65 -13.50 3.62
N PHE A 76 48.47 -14.70 3.12
CA PHE A 76 48.05 -15.86 3.90
C PHE A 76 49.24 -16.58 4.54
N ILE A 77 49.88 -15.93 5.51
CA ILE A 77 50.97 -16.52 6.33
C ILE A 77 50.36 -17.35 7.47
N ASP A 78 49.29 -16.82 8.08
CA ASP A 78 48.50 -17.44 9.14
C ASP A 78 47.02 -17.50 8.79
N ASP A 79 46.17 -18.04 9.69
CA ASP A 79 44.72 -17.96 9.58
C ASP A 79 44.25 -16.51 9.68
N ILE A 80 43.41 -16.08 8.76
CA ILE A 80 42.94 -14.70 8.66
C ILE A 80 41.45 -14.63 9.04
N THR A 81 41.09 -13.63 9.83
CA THR A 81 39.68 -13.28 10.09
C THR A 81 39.37 -11.94 9.46
N ILE A 82 38.28 -11.89 8.64
CA ILE A 82 37.77 -10.69 7.99
C ILE A 82 36.41 -10.40 8.55
N HIS A 83 36.17 -9.15 8.96
CA HIS A 83 34.85 -8.66 9.36
C HIS A 83 34.23 -7.94 8.20
N LEU A 84 33.04 -8.44 7.75
CA LEU A 84 32.28 -7.79 6.74
C LEU A 84 31.30 -6.79 7.38
N GLU A 85 31.29 -5.58 6.85
CA GLU A 85 30.24 -4.63 7.17
C GLU A 85 28.93 -5.09 6.57
N PRO A 86 27.82 -5.08 7.32
CA PRO A 86 26.50 -5.35 6.76
C PRO A 86 26.25 -4.41 5.60
N SER A 87 25.97 -4.97 4.45
CA SER A 87 25.56 -4.18 3.31
C SER A 87 24.14 -3.67 3.55
N GLU A 88 23.98 -2.37 3.70
CA GLU A 88 22.69 -1.71 3.47
C GLU A 88 22.36 -1.60 1.97
N ILE A 89 23.13 -2.29 1.10
CA ILE A 89 22.65 -2.58 -0.23
C ILE A 89 21.30 -3.25 0.01
N LEU A 90 20.24 -2.53 -0.33
CA LEU A 90 18.90 -3.05 -0.40
C LEU A 90 19.00 -4.44 -1.00
N LEU A 91 18.86 -5.48 -0.18
CA LEU A 91 18.55 -6.83 -0.65
C LEU A 91 17.47 -6.61 -1.67
N ASP A 92 17.72 -7.01 -2.90
CA ASP A 92 16.75 -6.82 -3.99
C ASP A 92 15.40 -7.26 -3.45
N GLN A 93 14.49 -6.28 -3.26
CA GLN A 93 13.30 -6.45 -2.42
C GLN A 93 12.44 -7.54 -3.04
N VAL A 94 12.18 -8.59 -2.29
CA VAL A 94 11.34 -9.69 -2.74
C VAL A 94 9.90 -9.20 -2.91
N VAL A 95 9.27 -9.55 -4.01
CA VAL A 95 7.88 -9.23 -4.35
C VAL A 95 7.08 -10.51 -4.58
N VAL A 96 5.81 -10.46 -4.25
CA VAL A 96 4.85 -11.56 -4.45
C VAL A 96 3.68 -11.12 -5.34
N THR A 97 3.38 -9.83 -5.41
CA THR A 97 2.23 -9.31 -6.18
C THR A 97 2.41 -9.58 -7.66
N ALA A 98 1.44 -10.22 -8.27
CA ALA A 98 1.43 -10.60 -9.69
C ALA A 98 2.65 -11.43 -10.13
N GLN A 99 3.28 -12.16 -9.23
CA GLN A 99 4.36 -13.08 -9.52
C GLN A 99 3.90 -14.53 -9.37
N MET A 100 4.44 -15.44 -10.19
CA MET A 100 4.19 -16.89 -10.08
C MET A 100 4.83 -17.48 -8.80
N THR A 101 5.93 -16.87 -8.38
CA THR A 101 6.70 -17.22 -7.18
C THR A 101 7.25 -15.94 -6.59
N GLU A 102 7.67 -15.97 -5.32
CA GLU A 102 8.48 -14.89 -4.75
C GLU A 102 9.66 -14.58 -5.68
N ASN A 103 9.81 -13.32 -6.04
CA ASN A 103 10.82 -12.87 -6.99
C ASN A 103 11.46 -11.57 -6.52
N ILE A 104 12.65 -11.27 -7.02
CA ILE A 104 13.30 -9.98 -6.79
C ILE A 104 12.59 -8.93 -7.65
N SER A 105 12.31 -7.74 -7.10
CA SER A 105 11.59 -6.68 -7.81
C SER A 105 12.25 -6.25 -9.13
N GLU A 106 13.58 -6.27 -9.20
CA GLU A 106 14.33 -6.01 -10.45
C GLU A 106 14.07 -7.10 -11.51
N ASN A 107 13.83 -8.34 -11.09
CA ASN A 107 13.56 -9.47 -12.00
C ASN A 107 12.11 -9.54 -12.45
N ALA A 108 11.21 -8.93 -11.70
CA ALA A 108 9.79 -8.87 -12.07
C ALA A 108 9.61 -8.25 -13.46
N VAL A 109 8.75 -8.85 -14.27
CA VAL A 109 8.43 -8.34 -15.62
C VAL A 109 7.60 -7.07 -15.50
N GLN A 110 6.63 -7.05 -14.60
CA GLN A 110 5.86 -5.88 -14.23
C GLN A 110 6.64 -5.03 -13.23
N LYS A 111 6.48 -3.71 -13.33
CA LYS A 111 7.09 -2.80 -12.39
C LYS A 111 6.33 -2.79 -11.07
N ILE A 112 7.02 -3.05 -9.98
CA ILE A 112 6.47 -3.06 -8.63
C ILE A 112 7.25 -2.07 -7.77
N LYS A 113 6.56 -1.08 -7.24
CA LYS A 113 7.12 -0.15 -6.25
C LYS A 113 6.94 -0.74 -4.86
N ILE A 114 8.01 -0.75 -4.08
CA ILE A 114 8.01 -1.27 -2.72
C ILE A 114 8.23 -0.14 -1.73
N ILE A 115 7.42 -0.13 -0.67
CA ILE A 115 7.61 0.70 0.51
C ILE A 115 7.84 -0.24 1.68
N ASP A 116 9.06 -0.25 2.20
CA ASP A 116 9.47 -1.16 3.25
C ASP A 116 9.14 -0.61 4.66
N GLN A 117 9.26 -1.49 5.66
CA GLN A 117 9.02 -1.15 7.05
C GLN A 117 9.97 -0.04 7.58
N LYS A 118 11.20 0.05 7.05
CA LYS A 118 12.16 1.09 7.47
C LYS A 118 11.62 2.46 7.10
N ARG A 119 11.04 2.60 5.91
CA ARG A 119 10.42 3.84 5.42
C ARG A 119 9.13 4.16 6.18
N ILE A 120 8.24 3.17 6.38
CA ILE A 120 7.01 3.33 7.19
C ILE A 120 7.37 3.87 8.58
N ALA A 121 8.37 3.27 9.22
CA ALA A 121 8.80 3.68 10.57
C ALA A 121 9.49 5.05 10.60
N ALA A 122 10.23 5.43 9.55
CA ALA A 122 10.92 6.71 9.46
C ALA A 122 9.95 7.89 9.28
N GLN A 123 8.86 7.68 8.55
CA GLN A 123 7.79 8.67 8.38
C GLN A 123 6.87 8.80 9.61
N GLY A 124 6.93 7.86 10.57
CA GLY A 124 5.98 7.82 11.67
C GLY A 124 4.54 7.58 11.19
N ALA A 125 4.38 6.90 10.05
CA ALA A 125 3.08 6.58 9.49
C ALA A 125 2.38 5.50 10.33
N VAL A 126 1.14 5.74 10.71
CA VAL A 126 0.28 4.83 11.48
C VAL A 126 -0.70 4.11 10.54
N SER A 127 -1.23 4.82 9.57
CA SER A 127 -2.19 4.32 8.58
C SER A 127 -1.63 4.36 7.15
N LEU A 128 -2.28 3.63 6.26
CA LEU A 128 -1.97 3.68 4.82
C LEU A 128 -2.14 5.10 4.26
N ARG A 129 -3.11 5.88 4.77
CA ARG A 129 -3.29 7.27 4.41
C ARG A 129 -2.02 8.08 4.68
N ASP A 130 -1.48 8.02 5.92
CA ASP A 130 -0.32 8.81 6.33
C ASP A 130 0.91 8.53 5.45
N LEU A 131 1.05 7.28 5.00
CA LEU A 131 2.16 6.87 4.14
C LEU A 131 2.01 7.36 2.70
N LEU A 132 0.80 7.19 2.12
CA LEU A 132 0.55 7.50 0.72
C LEU A 132 0.48 9.01 0.44
N GLU A 133 0.25 9.83 1.45
CA GLU A 133 0.25 11.29 1.35
C GLU A 133 1.58 11.84 0.78
N GLN A 134 2.70 11.16 1.05
CA GLN A 134 4.04 11.53 0.59
C GLN A 134 4.47 10.83 -0.72
N GLU A 135 3.54 10.19 -1.43
CA GLU A 135 3.85 9.48 -2.68
C GLU A 135 3.53 10.33 -3.91
N THR A 136 4.40 10.28 -4.94
CA THR A 136 4.08 10.84 -6.26
C THR A 136 3.04 9.98 -6.97
N ASN A 137 2.25 10.61 -7.83
CA ASN A 137 1.22 9.94 -8.62
C ASN A 137 0.07 9.37 -7.78
N VAL A 138 0.01 9.77 -6.51
CA VAL A 138 -1.04 9.41 -5.57
C VAL A 138 -1.64 10.69 -5.00
N ARG A 139 -2.94 10.88 -5.17
CA ARG A 139 -3.70 11.94 -4.51
C ARG A 139 -4.68 11.34 -3.52
N LEU A 140 -4.82 12.00 -2.39
CA LEU A 140 -5.79 11.68 -1.39
C LEU A 140 -6.93 12.71 -1.44
N SER A 141 -8.15 12.24 -1.33
CA SER A 141 -9.31 13.07 -1.02
C SER A 141 -9.83 12.72 0.36
N GLN A 142 -10.33 13.71 1.07
CA GLN A 142 -10.84 13.52 2.43
C GLN A 142 -12.30 13.91 2.47
N ASP A 143 -13.11 12.97 2.93
CA ASP A 143 -14.46 13.23 3.43
C ASP A 143 -14.43 13.11 4.96
N ASN A 144 -15.06 14.04 5.65
CA ASN A 144 -14.98 14.14 7.11
C ASN A 144 -15.72 13.00 7.83
N ILE A 145 -16.67 12.35 7.15
CA ILE A 145 -17.48 11.24 7.67
C ILE A 145 -17.12 9.94 6.96
N LEU A 146 -16.91 10.05 5.64
CA LEU A 146 -16.66 8.88 4.79
C LEU A 146 -15.18 8.48 4.74
N GLY A 147 -14.28 9.29 5.29
CA GLY A 147 -12.84 9.00 5.39
C GLY A 147 -12.06 9.37 4.14
N SER A 148 -10.88 8.80 4.01
CA SER A 148 -9.93 9.15 2.94
C SER A 148 -10.01 8.17 1.79
N SER A 149 -10.15 8.67 0.57
CA SER A 149 -10.01 7.88 -0.65
C SER A 149 -8.74 8.23 -1.40
N ILE A 150 -8.35 7.37 -2.34
CA ILE A 150 -7.08 7.44 -3.09
C ILE A 150 -7.36 7.52 -4.58
N SER A 151 -6.51 8.25 -5.32
CA SER A 151 -6.43 8.12 -6.78
C SER A 151 -4.99 7.81 -7.20
N ILE A 152 -4.83 6.94 -8.20
CA ILE A 152 -3.55 6.59 -8.81
C ILE A 152 -3.63 6.89 -10.31
N GLN A 153 -2.58 7.49 -10.88
CA GLN A 153 -2.54 7.88 -12.30
C GLN A 153 -3.74 8.73 -12.75
N GLY A 154 -4.32 9.49 -11.81
CA GLY A 154 -5.50 10.31 -12.08
C GLY A 154 -6.82 9.56 -12.05
N VAL A 155 -6.83 8.26 -11.81
CA VAL A 155 -8.04 7.42 -11.72
C VAL A 155 -8.42 7.20 -10.27
N SER A 156 -9.68 7.37 -9.92
CA SER A 156 -10.16 7.41 -8.53
C SER A 156 -10.36 6.04 -7.89
N GLY A 157 -10.53 6.07 -6.58
CA GLY A 157 -10.44 5.01 -5.59
C GLY A 157 -11.14 3.68 -5.83
N GLN A 158 -12.32 3.64 -6.42
CA GLN A 158 -13.00 2.37 -6.76
C GLN A 158 -12.24 1.54 -7.80
N ASN A 159 -11.33 2.17 -8.54
CA ASN A 159 -10.50 1.57 -9.58
C ASN A 159 -9.12 1.14 -9.08
N VAL A 160 -8.86 1.27 -7.77
CA VAL A 160 -7.62 0.84 -7.11
C VAL A 160 -7.91 -0.31 -6.17
N LYS A 161 -7.41 -1.49 -6.48
CA LYS A 161 -7.60 -2.68 -5.64
C LYS A 161 -6.64 -2.68 -4.47
N ILE A 162 -7.16 -2.75 -3.25
CA ILE A 162 -6.35 -2.83 -2.03
C ILE A 162 -6.46 -4.24 -1.46
N LEU A 163 -5.30 -4.87 -1.27
CA LEU A 163 -5.18 -6.23 -0.81
C LEU A 163 -4.41 -6.28 0.51
N MET A 164 -4.73 -7.25 1.35
CA MET A 164 -3.92 -7.71 2.47
C MET A 164 -3.49 -9.15 2.18
N ASP A 165 -2.18 -9.37 1.99
CA ASP A 165 -1.63 -10.70 1.65
C ASP A 165 -2.33 -11.35 0.43
N GLY A 166 -2.72 -10.56 -0.57
CA GLY A 166 -3.42 -11.04 -1.77
C GLY A 166 -4.94 -11.15 -1.64
N VAL A 167 -5.51 -10.94 -0.45
CA VAL A 167 -6.97 -10.96 -0.20
C VAL A 167 -7.52 -9.54 -0.27
N PRO A 168 -8.60 -9.28 -1.03
CA PRO A 168 -9.20 -7.97 -1.12
C PRO A 168 -9.73 -7.49 0.24
N ILE A 169 -9.38 -6.25 0.60
CA ILE A 169 -10.00 -5.56 1.73
C ILE A 169 -11.36 -5.07 1.25
N ILE A 170 -12.42 -5.51 1.91
CA ILE A 170 -13.76 -5.01 1.61
C ILE A 170 -14.05 -3.72 2.40
N GLY A 171 -14.78 -2.83 1.77
CA GLY A 171 -15.17 -1.55 2.33
C GLY A 171 -16.67 -1.33 2.27
N ARG A 172 -17.07 -0.10 1.96
CA ARG A 172 -18.47 0.29 1.86
C ARG A 172 -19.15 -0.33 0.64
N LEU A 173 -20.49 -0.29 0.65
CA LEU A 173 -21.32 -0.77 -0.46
C LEU A 173 -20.95 -0.19 -1.84
N ASN A 174 -20.38 1.00 -1.88
CA ASN A 174 -19.92 1.64 -3.12
C ASN A 174 -18.50 1.23 -3.54
N GLY A 175 -17.92 0.21 -2.95
CA GLY A 175 -16.56 -0.24 -3.26
C GLY A 175 -15.43 0.65 -2.77
N ASN A 176 -15.72 1.83 -2.19
CA ASN A 176 -14.68 2.71 -1.65
C ASN A 176 -14.16 2.19 -0.30
N ILE A 177 -12.84 2.17 -0.18
CA ILE A 177 -12.14 1.80 1.05
C ILE A 177 -11.56 3.06 1.68
N ASP A 178 -11.84 3.28 2.97
CA ASP A 178 -11.17 4.32 3.74
C ASP A 178 -9.74 3.86 4.07
N VAL A 179 -8.75 4.43 3.40
CA VAL A 179 -7.34 4.08 3.61
C VAL A 179 -6.82 4.50 4.99
N SER A 180 -7.55 5.35 5.74
CA SER A 180 -7.23 5.68 7.12
C SER A 180 -7.56 4.57 8.12
N GLN A 181 -8.40 3.59 7.72
CA GLN A 181 -8.74 2.40 8.52
C GLN A 181 -7.69 1.29 8.43
N ILE A 182 -6.73 1.41 7.50
CA ILE A 182 -5.72 0.38 7.25
C ILE A 182 -4.49 0.70 8.09
N ASN A 183 -4.30 -0.06 9.18
CA ASN A 183 -3.18 0.09 10.10
C ASN A 183 -1.90 -0.56 9.53
N LEU A 184 -0.73 0.08 9.75
CA LEU A 184 0.56 -0.36 9.22
C LEU A 184 1.47 -1.10 10.22
N ASN A 185 1.05 -1.30 11.45
CA ASN A 185 1.92 -1.82 12.52
C ASN A 185 2.38 -3.27 12.28
N ASN A 186 1.50 -4.10 11.69
CA ASN A 186 1.83 -5.48 11.32
C ASN A 186 2.23 -5.64 9.85
N ILE A 187 2.57 -4.56 9.16
CA ILE A 187 2.96 -4.59 7.75
C ILE A 187 4.48 -4.63 7.62
N GLU A 188 4.99 -5.58 6.85
CA GLU A 188 6.39 -5.72 6.49
C GLU A 188 6.75 -4.78 5.35
N ARG A 189 5.92 -4.78 4.30
CA ARG A 189 6.09 -3.94 3.13
C ARG A 189 4.77 -3.74 2.41
N ILE A 190 4.73 -2.71 1.57
CA ILE A 190 3.62 -2.43 0.68
C ILE A 190 4.13 -2.51 -0.76
N GLU A 191 3.47 -3.30 -1.57
CA GLU A 191 3.75 -3.49 -2.99
C GLU A 191 2.70 -2.73 -3.81
N ILE A 192 3.13 -1.74 -4.59
CA ILE A 192 2.25 -0.93 -5.44
C ILE A 192 2.57 -1.25 -6.88
N VAL A 193 1.57 -1.73 -7.60
CA VAL A 193 1.63 -1.94 -9.06
C VAL A 193 0.72 -0.92 -9.71
N GLU A 194 1.31 -0.06 -10.52
CA GLU A 194 0.57 0.93 -11.30
C GLU A 194 0.09 0.28 -12.62
N GLY A 195 -1.15 0.58 -13.02
CA GLY A 195 -1.81 -0.03 -14.19
C GLY A 195 -2.54 -1.35 -13.89
N PRO A 196 -3.32 -1.85 -14.85
CA PRO A 196 -4.23 -2.95 -14.63
C PRO A 196 -3.53 -4.27 -14.29
N LEU A 197 -4.02 -4.92 -13.24
CA LEU A 197 -3.70 -6.29 -12.87
C LEU A 197 -4.93 -7.21 -12.96
N SER A 198 -5.86 -6.88 -13.84
CA SER A 198 -7.14 -7.61 -13.94
C SER A 198 -6.97 -9.08 -14.32
N VAL A 199 -5.89 -9.48 -14.98
CA VAL A 199 -5.60 -10.90 -15.26
C VAL A 199 -5.46 -11.67 -13.94
N ASN A 200 -4.69 -11.15 -12.97
CA ASN A 200 -4.41 -11.83 -11.70
C ASN A 200 -5.49 -11.59 -10.64
N TYR A 201 -6.03 -10.37 -10.56
CA TYR A 201 -6.88 -9.95 -9.43
C TYR A 201 -8.31 -9.57 -9.81
N GLY A 202 -8.68 -9.72 -11.09
CA GLY A 202 -10.05 -9.50 -11.57
C GLY A 202 -10.46 -8.03 -11.62
N THR A 203 -11.68 -7.77 -11.17
CA THR A 203 -12.29 -6.44 -11.14
C THR A 203 -11.56 -5.46 -10.21
N ASP A 204 -11.80 -4.15 -10.38
CA ASP A 204 -11.33 -3.04 -9.53
C ASP A 204 -9.82 -2.79 -9.53
N ALA A 205 -9.08 -3.51 -10.37
CA ALA A 205 -7.64 -3.33 -10.57
C ALA A 205 -7.32 -2.54 -11.85
N LEU A 206 -8.16 -1.57 -12.21
CA LEU A 206 -8.07 -0.81 -13.45
C LEU A 206 -6.96 0.24 -13.40
N ALA A 207 -6.83 0.97 -12.29
CA ALA A 207 -5.78 1.98 -12.08
C ALA A 207 -4.50 1.41 -11.45
N GLY A 208 -4.63 0.29 -10.75
CA GLY A 208 -3.53 -0.37 -10.06
C GLY A 208 -3.96 -1.20 -8.86
N THR A 209 -2.95 -1.76 -8.21
CA THR A 209 -3.14 -2.60 -7.03
C THR A 209 -2.15 -2.21 -5.95
N ILE A 210 -2.63 -2.10 -4.72
CA ILE A 210 -1.84 -1.92 -3.50
C ILE A 210 -1.97 -3.19 -2.69
N ASN A 211 -0.89 -3.93 -2.49
CA ASN A 211 -0.87 -5.14 -1.69
C ASN A 211 -0.03 -4.93 -0.44
N LEU A 212 -0.67 -5.00 0.72
CA LEU A 212 -0.01 -4.92 2.02
C LEU A 212 0.44 -6.33 2.41
N ILE A 213 1.72 -6.50 2.63
CA ILE A 213 2.30 -7.78 3.02
C ILE A 213 2.53 -7.76 4.54
N SER A 214 1.88 -8.66 5.24
CA SER A 214 2.01 -8.79 6.70
C SER A 214 3.38 -9.34 7.08
N LYS A 215 3.84 -9.00 8.28
CA LYS A 215 5.10 -9.51 8.84
C LYS A 215 5.01 -11.03 9.00
N LYS A 216 6.04 -11.70 8.50
CA LYS A 216 6.23 -13.13 8.77
C LYS A 216 6.88 -13.29 10.15
N SER A 217 6.40 -14.21 10.96
CA SER A 217 7.06 -14.56 12.22
C SER A 217 8.37 -15.30 11.92
N GLY A 218 9.50 -14.76 12.33
CA GLY A 218 10.80 -15.45 12.20
C GLY A 218 11.31 -15.91 13.56
N GLU A 219 11.52 -14.99 14.49
CA GLU A 219 11.98 -15.25 15.84
C GLU A 219 10.91 -14.89 16.87
N SER A 220 10.96 -15.53 18.05
CA SER A 220 10.07 -15.16 19.15
C SER A 220 10.42 -13.78 19.67
N ASN A 221 9.49 -12.84 19.59
CA ASN A 221 9.69 -11.47 20.03
C ASN A 221 8.35 -10.79 20.37
N LEU A 222 8.46 -9.70 21.15
CA LEU A 222 7.34 -8.84 21.48
C LEU A 222 7.69 -7.39 21.12
N PHE A 223 6.82 -6.76 20.34
CA PHE A 223 6.90 -5.33 20.00
C PHE A 223 5.75 -4.59 20.65
N ILE A 224 6.05 -3.46 21.27
CA ILE A 224 5.05 -2.51 21.77
C ILE A 224 5.36 -1.16 21.15
N ASN A 225 4.36 -0.51 20.61
CA ASN A 225 4.47 0.81 20.02
C ASN A 225 3.43 1.75 20.64
N SER A 226 3.86 2.93 21.07
CA SER A 226 3.02 4.01 21.55
C SER A 226 3.26 5.24 20.68
N TYR A 227 2.20 5.91 20.28
CA TYR A 227 2.23 7.10 19.44
C TYR A 227 1.33 8.17 20.00
N TYR A 228 1.84 9.39 20.00
CA TYR A 228 1.09 10.61 20.35
C TYR A 228 1.33 11.69 19.30
N GLU A 229 0.28 12.39 18.91
CA GLU A 229 0.34 13.57 18.03
C GLU A 229 -0.51 14.71 18.60
N THR A 230 0.02 15.93 18.52
CA THR A 230 -0.56 17.13 19.16
C THR A 230 -1.96 17.52 18.68
N VAL A 231 -2.47 16.90 17.64
CA VAL A 231 -3.85 17.04 17.17
C VAL A 231 -4.85 16.18 17.97
N GLY A 232 -4.38 15.52 19.03
CA GLY A 232 -5.22 14.65 19.87
C GLY A 232 -5.30 13.20 19.35
N LYS A 233 -4.23 12.70 18.72
CA LYS A 233 -4.13 11.27 18.37
C LYS A 233 -3.30 10.53 19.40
N TYR A 234 -3.83 9.38 19.86
CA TYR A 234 -3.22 8.49 20.83
C TYR A 234 -3.34 7.04 20.33
N ASN A 235 -2.24 6.41 20.01
CA ASN A 235 -2.26 5.04 19.52
C ASN A 235 -1.37 4.16 20.40
N LEU A 236 -1.83 2.95 20.64
CA LEU A 236 -1.10 1.92 21.34
C LEU A 236 -1.32 0.61 20.61
N ASP A 237 -0.25 -0.08 20.29
CA ASP A 237 -0.30 -1.39 19.64
C ASP A 237 0.78 -2.33 20.12
N CYS A 238 0.52 -3.61 19.98
CA CYS A 238 1.49 -4.67 20.25
C CYS A 238 1.49 -5.71 19.12
N LEU A 239 2.62 -6.37 18.96
CA LEU A 239 2.82 -7.51 18.08
C LEU A 239 3.67 -8.53 18.84
N MET A 240 3.18 -9.73 19.02
CA MET A 240 3.87 -10.87 19.59
C MET A 240 4.07 -11.93 18.52
N ASN A 241 5.29 -12.38 18.34
CA ASN A 241 5.64 -13.51 17.51
C ASN A 241 6.18 -14.64 18.38
N TYR A 242 5.78 -15.86 18.07
CA TYR A 242 6.27 -17.06 18.75
C TYR A 242 6.51 -18.16 17.72
N SER A 243 7.72 -18.72 17.72
CA SER A 243 8.10 -19.80 16.82
C SER A 243 8.48 -21.04 17.60
N ALA A 244 7.82 -22.16 17.32
CA ALA A 244 8.11 -23.44 17.94
C ALA A 244 7.86 -24.56 16.93
N ASN A 245 8.83 -25.47 16.79
CA ASN A 245 8.77 -26.56 15.83
C ASN A 245 8.48 -26.03 14.40
N ASN A 246 7.36 -26.49 13.84
CA ASN A 246 6.89 -26.13 12.49
C ASN A 246 5.87 -24.99 12.48
N HIS A 247 5.54 -24.41 13.63
CA HIS A 247 4.57 -23.34 13.79
C HIS A 247 5.23 -21.98 13.99
N GLN A 248 4.66 -20.96 13.37
CA GLN A 248 5.01 -19.56 13.53
C GLN A 248 3.72 -18.77 13.84
N LEU A 249 3.46 -18.55 15.12
CA LEU A 249 2.31 -17.80 15.61
C LEU A 249 2.65 -16.32 15.67
N SER A 250 1.76 -15.47 15.16
CA SER A 250 1.82 -14.01 15.27
C SER A 250 0.48 -13.49 15.78
N LEU A 251 0.51 -12.72 16.88
CA LEU A 251 -0.65 -12.03 17.45
C LEU A 251 -0.36 -10.55 17.48
N SER A 252 -1.24 -9.76 16.91
CA SER A 252 -1.13 -8.30 16.96
C SER A 252 -2.46 -7.67 17.31
N GLY A 253 -2.42 -6.50 17.93
CA GLY A 253 -3.62 -5.73 18.21
C GLY A 253 -3.31 -4.36 18.77
N GLY A 254 -4.29 -3.47 18.74
CA GLY A 254 -4.10 -2.12 19.21
C GLY A 254 -5.36 -1.27 19.17
N ARG A 255 -5.18 -0.05 19.62
CA ARG A 255 -6.19 0.99 19.66
C ARG A 255 -5.62 2.26 19.05
N ASN A 256 -6.36 2.88 18.13
CA ASN A 256 -6.12 4.24 17.65
C ASN A 256 -7.26 5.13 18.13
N TYR A 257 -6.92 6.25 18.73
CA TYR A 257 -7.88 7.23 19.20
C TYR A 257 -7.56 8.59 18.61
N PHE A 258 -8.58 9.31 18.19
CA PHE A 258 -8.51 10.67 17.71
C PHE A 258 -9.67 11.49 18.29
N ASP A 259 -9.33 12.56 18.98
CA ASP A 259 -10.29 13.44 19.70
C ASP A 259 -11.13 14.35 18.78
N GLY A 260 -10.84 14.33 17.48
CA GLY A 260 -11.40 15.27 16.52
C GLY A 260 -10.69 16.62 16.54
N TRP A 261 -10.83 17.35 15.43
CA TRP A 261 -10.13 18.64 15.28
C TRP A 261 -10.89 19.59 14.35
N SER A 262 -10.76 20.88 14.62
CA SER A 262 -11.21 21.98 13.77
C SER A 262 -10.09 23.01 13.62
N PRO A 263 -10.03 23.79 12.53
CA PRO A 263 -9.01 24.81 12.33
C PRO A 263 -8.94 25.88 13.41
N SER A 264 -10.04 26.09 14.14
CA SER A 264 -10.15 27.00 15.29
C SER A 264 -9.67 26.39 16.60
N ASP A 265 -9.37 25.09 16.67
CA ASP A 265 -8.96 24.46 17.91
C ASP A 265 -7.54 24.88 18.31
N ASN A 266 -7.38 25.23 19.58
CA ASN A 266 -6.08 25.47 20.17
C ASN A 266 -5.34 24.13 20.40
N PHE A 267 -4.02 24.21 20.52
CA PHE A 267 -3.20 23.09 20.96
C PHE A 267 -3.68 22.59 22.33
N ARG A 268 -3.95 21.27 22.43
CA ARG A 268 -4.39 20.63 23.68
C ARG A 268 -3.48 19.44 23.99
N LEU A 269 -2.97 19.40 25.22
CA LEU A 269 -2.18 18.27 25.71
C LEU A 269 -3.08 17.11 26.17
N ILE A 270 -4.26 17.42 26.66
CA ILE A 270 -5.26 16.47 27.17
C ILE A 270 -6.58 16.74 26.45
N PRO A 271 -7.26 15.71 25.90
CA PRO A 271 -8.55 15.86 25.27
C PRO A 271 -9.60 16.37 26.29
N THR A 272 -10.38 17.34 25.87
CA THR A 272 -11.56 17.78 26.61
C THR A 272 -12.75 17.76 25.69
N ALA A 273 -13.56 16.72 25.75
CA ALA A 273 -14.81 16.66 25.02
C ALA A 273 -15.94 17.23 25.90
N THR A 274 -16.60 18.29 25.42
CA THR A 274 -17.81 18.83 26.07
C THR A 274 -19.00 18.58 25.13
N ILE A 275 -20.01 17.90 25.65
CA ILE A 275 -21.20 17.52 24.87
C ILE A 275 -22.08 18.75 24.59
N ALA A 276 -22.18 19.66 25.54
CA ALA A 276 -23.05 20.84 25.53
C ALA A 276 -22.36 22.12 25.04
N ASP A 277 -21.14 22.08 24.57
CA ASP A 277 -20.39 23.25 24.09
C ASP A 277 -20.85 23.65 22.68
N THR A 278 -20.90 24.96 22.40
CA THR A 278 -21.10 25.48 21.03
C THR A 278 -20.02 25.03 20.05
N ASN A 279 -18.82 24.70 20.55
CA ASN A 279 -17.71 24.13 19.77
C ASN A 279 -17.73 22.59 19.70
N ARG A 280 -18.84 21.93 20.00
CA ARG A 280 -19.00 20.48 19.94
C ARG A 280 -18.80 19.85 18.54
N TYR A 281 -19.13 20.61 17.51
CA TYR A 281 -18.87 20.23 16.12
C TYR A 281 -17.37 20.25 15.86
N LYS A 282 -16.87 19.15 15.29
CA LYS A 282 -15.50 19.06 14.79
C LYS A 282 -15.52 18.83 13.28
N GLN A 283 -14.69 19.59 12.54
CA GLN A 283 -14.55 19.42 11.11
C GLN A 283 -13.99 18.02 10.80
N TRP A 284 -12.92 17.62 11.49
CA TRP A 284 -12.39 16.25 11.51
C TRP A 284 -13.00 15.53 12.70
N LYS A 285 -13.80 14.53 12.42
CA LYS A 285 -14.63 13.86 13.42
C LYS A 285 -13.81 13.08 14.44
N PRO A 286 -14.16 13.10 15.72
CA PRO A 286 -13.62 12.16 16.70
C PRO A 286 -13.83 10.72 16.26
N LYS A 287 -12.81 9.90 16.43
CA LYS A 287 -12.91 8.47 16.10
C LYS A 287 -12.03 7.59 16.98
N GLU A 288 -12.52 6.40 17.21
CA GLU A 288 -11.84 5.36 17.95
C GLU A 288 -11.83 4.06 17.12
N GLN A 289 -10.65 3.43 17.03
CA GLN A 289 -10.46 2.21 16.25
C GLN A 289 -9.80 1.17 17.13
N TYR A 290 -10.30 -0.07 17.05
CA TYR A 290 -9.67 -1.25 17.60
C TYR A 290 -9.37 -2.24 16.46
N PHE A 291 -8.22 -2.85 16.50
CA PHE A 291 -7.83 -3.87 15.53
C PHE A 291 -7.07 -4.99 16.20
N ALA A 292 -7.25 -6.20 15.68
CA ALA A 292 -6.52 -7.37 16.09
C ALA A 292 -6.30 -8.31 14.90
N ARG A 293 -5.16 -9.00 14.89
CA ARG A 293 -4.86 -10.07 13.94
C ARG A 293 -4.20 -11.23 14.67
N ALA A 294 -4.69 -12.42 14.43
CA ALA A 294 -4.06 -13.67 14.80
C ALA A 294 -3.68 -14.42 13.52
N GLN A 295 -2.48 -14.96 13.46
CA GLN A 295 -1.97 -15.71 12.32
C GLN A 295 -1.11 -16.85 12.81
N ASP A 296 -1.27 -18.05 12.24
CA ASP A 296 -0.35 -19.17 12.37
C ASP A 296 0.11 -19.66 11.01
N VAL A 297 1.40 -19.85 10.86
CA VAL A 297 2.01 -20.45 9.67
C VAL A 297 2.61 -21.78 10.09
N PHE A 298 1.98 -22.87 9.66
CA PHE A 298 2.51 -24.22 9.81
C PHE A 298 3.27 -24.58 8.53
N SER A 299 4.55 -24.97 8.67
CA SER A 299 5.39 -25.38 7.55
C SER A 299 6.03 -26.75 7.82
N LYS A 300 5.90 -27.65 6.85
CA LYS A 300 6.52 -28.99 6.94
C LYS A 300 6.93 -29.46 5.56
N ASN A 301 8.21 -29.73 5.38
CA ASN A 301 8.80 -30.10 4.08
C ASN A 301 8.50 -29.03 3.01
N GLU A 302 7.80 -29.42 1.94
CA GLU A 302 7.50 -28.57 0.79
C GLU A 302 6.11 -27.90 0.86
N TRP A 303 5.35 -28.08 1.95
CA TRP A 303 4.04 -27.47 2.07
C TRP A 303 3.92 -26.57 3.29
N SER A 304 3.12 -25.55 3.17
CA SER A 304 2.78 -24.65 4.25
C SER A 304 1.30 -24.29 4.24
N ILE A 305 0.76 -24.12 5.43
CA ILE A 305 -0.60 -23.61 5.65
C ILE A 305 -0.47 -22.38 6.52
N ARG A 306 -1.02 -21.26 6.06
CA ARG A 306 -1.21 -20.05 6.84
C ARG A 306 -2.70 -19.90 7.14
N THR A 307 -3.07 -19.86 8.42
CA THR A 307 -4.40 -19.48 8.87
C THR A 307 -4.35 -18.12 9.53
N TYR A 308 -5.37 -17.29 9.32
CA TYR A 308 -5.43 -15.97 9.94
C TYR A 308 -6.86 -15.52 10.21
N ALA A 309 -6.99 -14.65 11.20
CA ALA A 309 -8.22 -13.95 11.52
C ALA A 309 -7.89 -12.47 11.81
N ASP A 310 -8.59 -11.57 11.15
CA ASP A 310 -8.51 -10.12 11.33
C ASP A 310 -9.82 -9.62 11.93
N PHE A 311 -9.71 -8.73 12.89
CA PHE A 311 -10.80 -7.97 13.48
C PHE A 311 -10.49 -6.49 13.41
N PHE A 312 -11.47 -5.69 12.99
CA PHE A 312 -11.43 -4.24 13.03
C PHE A 312 -12.77 -3.69 13.47
N PHE A 313 -12.74 -2.71 14.39
CA PHE A 313 -13.87 -1.92 14.81
C PHE A 313 -13.52 -0.44 14.76
N GLU A 314 -14.46 0.39 14.31
CA GLU A 314 -14.33 1.85 14.31
C GLU A 314 -15.65 2.49 14.76
N GLU A 315 -15.55 3.44 15.66
CA GLU A 315 -16.62 4.38 15.99
C GLU A 315 -16.24 5.79 15.54
N ILE A 316 -17.16 6.48 14.85
CA ILE A 316 -17.03 7.89 14.46
C ILE A 316 -18.19 8.67 15.06
N LEU A 317 -17.84 9.76 15.77
CA LEU A 317 -18.83 10.67 16.37
C LEU A 317 -18.97 11.91 15.49
N ASN A 318 -20.11 12.05 14.82
CA ASN A 318 -20.47 13.25 14.05
C ASN A 318 -21.46 14.09 14.83
N ARG A 319 -20.95 14.93 15.75
CA ARG A 319 -21.77 15.84 16.53
C ARG A 319 -22.24 17.00 15.67
N GLY A 320 -23.56 17.23 15.67
CA GLY A 320 -24.19 18.33 14.95
C GLY A 320 -24.06 19.67 15.67
N PHE A 321 -24.35 20.75 14.96
CA PHE A 321 -24.45 22.08 15.58
C PHE A 321 -25.67 22.16 16.49
N PRO A 322 -25.59 22.96 17.57
CA PRO A 322 -26.78 23.34 18.35
C PRO A 322 -27.83 23.99 17.45
N ARG A 323 -29.10 23.57 17.59
CA ARG A 323 -30.20 24.00 16.71
C ARG A 323 -30.81 25.34 17.16
N MET A 324 -31.02 26.20 16.19
CA MET A 324 -31.76 27.41 16.40
C MET A 324 -33.23 27.10 16.78
N PRO A 325 -33.95 28.00 17.48
CA PRO A 325 -33.49 29.33 17.92
C PRO A 325 -32.79 29.36 19.29
N TYR A 326 -32.97 28.32 20.12
CA TYR A 326 -32.51 28.35 21.52
C TYR A 326 -31.15 27.71 21.75
N PHE A 327 -30.62 26.96 20.75
CA PHE A 327 -29.34 26.23 20.83
C PHE A 327 -29.28 25.22 21.99
N GLU A 328 -30.43 24.70 22.41
CA GLU A 328 -30.57 23.74 23.50
C GLU A 328 -30.59 22.30 23.04
N THR A 329 -30.74 22.06 21.73
CA THR A 329 -30.84 20.72 21.17
C THR A 329 -29.86 20.51 19.99
N ALA A 330 -29.49 19.26 19.73
CA ALA A 330 -28.70 18.89 18.56
C ALA A 330 -29.02 17.47 18.10
N PHE A 331 -28.70 17.15 16.84
CA PHE A 331 -28.62 15.77 16.36
C PHE A 331 -27.17 15.32 16.23
N ASP A 332 -26.89 14.13 16.71
CA ASP A 332 -25.59 13.49 16.60
C ASP A 332 -25.69 12.17 15.86
N ASP A 333 -24.84 11.99 14.84
CA ASP A 333 -24.72 10.72 14.16
C ASP A 333 -23.55 9.90 14.75
N ILE A 334 -23.79 8.67 15.12
CA ILE A 334 -22.78 7.71 15.54
C ILE A 334 -22.67 6.64 14.47
N TYR A 335 -21.46 6.46 13.94
CA TYR A 335 -21.16 5.44 12.95
C TYR A 335 -20.29 4.35 13.56
N ASN A 336 -20.82 3.16 13.65
CA ASN A 336 -20.09 1.98 14.09
C ASN A 336 -19.79 1.06 12.91
N THR A 337 -18.53 0.74 12.71
CA THR A 337 -18.06 -0.09 11.60
C THR A 337 -17.29 -1.30 12.11
N TRP A 338 -17.65 -2.49 11.66
CA TRP A 338 -16.91 -3.74 11.89
C TRP A 338 -16.39 -4.28 10.56
N ARG A 339 -15.19 -4.80 10.57
CA ARG A 339 -14.64 -5.59 9.47
C ARG A 339 -13.90 -6.79 10.04
N ASN A 340 -14.31 -7.96 9.58
CA ASN A 340 -13.74 -9.24 10.00
C ASN A 340 -13.30 -10.00 8.76
N THR A 341 -12.12 -10.61 8.81
CA THR A 341 -11.61 -11.48 7.75
C THR A 341 -11.07 -12.75 8.38
N ILE A 342 -11.48 -13.89 7.87
CA ILE A 342 -10.89 -15.19 8.24
C ILE A 342 -10.41 -15.82 6.94
N GLY A 343 -9.20 -16.36 6.95
CA GLY A 343 -8.65 -16.98 5.75
C GLY A 343 -7.66 -18.09 6.01
N LEU A 344 -7.41 -18.82 4.92
CA LEU A 344 -6.47 -19.91 4.84
C LEU A 344 -5.72 -19.82 3.52
N ASP A 345 -4.39 -19.91 3.59
CA ASP A 345 -3.53 -20.04 2.40
C ASP A 345 -2.78 -21.36 2.50
N PHE A 346 -2.91 -22.16 1.47
CA PHE A 346 -2.17 -23.40 1.28
C PHE A 346 -1.18 -23.26 0.15
N ASN A 347 0.09 -23.57 0.41
CA ASN A 347 1.14 -23.55 -0.60
C ASN A 347 1.93 -24.84 -0.54
N THR A 348 2.19 -25.45 -1.70
CA THR A 348 3.03 -26.65 -1.83
C THR A 348 3.69 -26.73 -3.21
N LYS A 349 4.66 -27.63 -3.35
CA LYS A 349 5.24 -28.00 -4.63
C LYS A 349 4.75 -29.39 -5.06
N VAL A 350 4.39 -29.50 -6.32
CA VAL A 350 4.01 -30.76 -6.97
C VAL A 350 4.85 -30.90 -8.23
N ASN A 351 5.79 -31.84 -8.26
CA ASN A 351 6.73 -32.02 -9.39
C ASN A 351 7.42 -30.70 -9.77
N ASP A 352 8.04 -30.04 -8.81
CA ASP A 352 8.74 -28.73 -8.94
C ASP A 352 7.86 -27.56 -9.40
N LYS A 353 6.55 -27.73 -9.46
CA LYS A 353 5.59 -26.68 -9.75
C LYS A 353 4.87 -26.23 -8.48
N ASN A 354 4.62 -24.95 -8.34
CA ASN A 354 3.96 -24.39 -7.19
C ASN A 354 2.44 -24.55 -7.33
N LEU A 355 1.80 -25.04 -6.30
CA LEU A 355 0.35 -25.03 -6.11
C LEU A 355 0.05 -24.09 -4.94
N SER A 356 -0.75 -23.07 -5.18
CA SER A 356 -1.22 -22.12 -4.17
C SER A 356 -2.73 -22.06 -4.19
N VAL A 357 -3.35 -22.07 -3.00
CA VAL A 357 -4.80 -21.89 -2.83
C VAL A 357 -5.04 -20.97 -1.66
N ILE A 358 -5.80 -19.91 -1.90
CA ILE A 358 -6.26 -18.95 -0.89
C ILE A 358 -7.77 -19.09 -0.78
N VAL A 359 -8.28 -19.19 0.44
CA VAL A 359 -9.71 -19.13 0.74
C VAL A 359 -9.91 -18.11 1.85
N SER A 360 -10.88 -17.21 1.68
CA SER A 360 -11.21 -16.22 2.71
C SER A 360 -12.70 -15.94 2.79
N TYR A 361 -13.15 -15.62 4.00
CA TYR A 361 -14.45 -15.03 4.28
C TYR A 361 -14.25 -13.65 4.87
N ASN A 362 -14.93 -12.66 4.31
CA ASN A 362 -14.90 -11.28 4.73
C ASN A 362 -16.30 -10.82 5.12
N ASN A 363 -16.42 -10.12 6.23
CA ASN A 363 -17.64 -9.48 6.68
C ASN A 363 -17.37 -8.02 6.98
N TYR A 364 -18.18 -7.14 6.42
CA TYR A 364 -18.20 -5.71 6.72
C TYR A 364 -19.59 -5.32 7.18
N LYS A 365 -19.70 -4.66 8.34
CA LYS A 365 -20.96 -4.14 8.86
C LYS A 365 -20.77 -2.69 9.27
N ARG A 366 -21.68 -1.81 8.85
CA ARG A 366 -21.74 -0.43 9.29
C ARG A 366 -23.14 -0.09 9.77
N ILE A 367 -23.21 0.50 10.95
CA ILE A 367 -24.44 1.01 11.54
C ILE A 367 -24.28 2.53 11.68
N LYS A 368 -25.27 3.29 11.21
CA LYS A 368 -25.46 4.70 11.52
C LYS A 368 -26.68 4.81 12.42
N ASN A 369 -26.51 5.42 13.60
CA ASN A 369 -27.61 5.82 14.46
C ASN A 369 -27.54 7.34 14.66
N THR A 370 -28.69 8.01 14.54
CA THR A 370 -28.83 9.41 14.85
C THR A 370 -29.52 9.54 16.21
N TYR A 371 -28.94 10.35 17.07
CA TYR A 371 -29.46 10.66 18.41
C TYR A 371 -29.92 12.11 18.49
N PHE A 372 -31.05 12.33 19.13
CA PHE A 372 -31.48 13.64 19.56
C PHE A 372 -30.91 13.90 20.93
N ASN A 373 -30.21 15.01 21.08
CA ASN A 373 -29.56 15.43 22.32
C ASN A 373 -30.21 16.69 22.86
N GLU A 374 -30.65 16.66 24.10
CA GLU A 374 -31.04 17.80 24.89
C GLU A 374 -29.78 18.33 25.61
N LEU A 375 -29.23 19.45 25.15
CA LEU A 375 -27.93 19.94 25.61
C LEU A 375 -27.96 20.57 27.00
N THR A 376 -29.14 20.90 27.49
CA THR A 376 -29.32 21.49 28.83
C THR A 376 -29.40 20.43 29.92
N THR A 377 -30.06 19.32 29.64
CA THR A 377 -30.20 18.19 30.58
C THR A 377 -29.17 17.07 30.33
N LEU A 378 -28.49 17.09 29.16
CA LEU A 378 -27.58 16.05 28.67
C LEU A 378 -28.29 14.72 28.45
N GLU A 379 -29.59 14.75 28.17
CA GLU A 379 -30.37 13.58 27.82
C GLU A 379 -30.14 13.26 26.32
N GLU A 380 -29.83 12.01 26.03
CA GLU A 380 -29.63 11.50 24.70
C GLU A 380 -30.65 10.40 24.38
N VAL A 381 -31.42 10.58 23.30
CA VAL A 381 -32.46 9.67 22.87
C VAL A 381 -32.25 9.34 21.38
N ILE A 382 -32.40 8.08 21.00
CA ILE A 382 -32.34 7.71 19.59
C ILE A 382 -33.46 8.39 18.80
N SER A 383 -33.17 8.94 17.63
CA SER A 383 -34.17 9.58 16.78
C SER A 383 -35.29 8.61 16.44
N GLU A 384 -36.53 9.03 16.63
CA GLU A 384 -37.74 8.25 16.29
C GLU A 384 -37.93 8.07 14.78
N ASN A 385 -37.27 8.92 13.98
CA ASN A 385 -37.34 8.82 12.52
C ASN A 385 -36.49 7.65 12.05
N GLU A 386 -37.13 6.60 11.54
CA GLU A 386 -36.44 5.43 11.02
C GLU A 386 -35.49 5.75 9.86
N ALA A 387 -35.71 6.83 9.08
CA ALA A 387 -34.83 7.23 7.99
C ALA A 387 -33.45 7.71 8.48
N ASP A 388 -33.35 8.14 9.75
CA ASP A 388 -32.13 8.56 10.39
C ASP A 388 -31.22 7.36 10.77
N GLN A 389 -31.78 6.15 10.80
CA GLN A 389 -31.08 4.92 11.11
C GLN A 389 -30.71 4.16 9.83
N ASP A 390 -29.48 3.64 9.76
CA ASP A 390 -29.04 2.83 8.62
C ASP A 390 -28.14 1.69 9.07
N THR A 391 -28.37 0.50 8.53
CA THR A 391 -27.49 -0.65 8.72
C THR A 391 -27.16 -1.26 7.38
N SER A 392 -25.88 -1.33 7.06
CA SER A 392 -25.36 -1.95 5.86
C SER A 392 -24.43 -3.11 6.22
N VAL A 393 -24.66 -4.27 5.63
CA VAL A 393 -23.83 -5.47 5.81
C VAL A 393 -23.34 -5.91 4.43
N PHE A 394 -22.06 -6.25 4.35
CA PHE A 394 -21.44 -6.78 3.15
C PHE A 394 -20.65 -8.02 3.50
N ASN A 395 -20.92 -9.14 2.84
CA ASN A 395 -20.23 -10.41 3.01
C ASN A 395 -19.56 -10.79 1.69
N SER A 396 -18.38 -11.39 1.77
CA SER A 396 -17.69 -11.92 0.60
C SER A 396 -16.95 -13.21 0.94
N VAL A 397 -17.14 -14.23 0.12
CA VAL A 397 -16.35 -15.46 0.12
C VAL A 397 -15.48 -15.46 -1.11
N MET A 398 -14.18 -15.62 -0.95
CA MET A 398 -13.23 -15.72 -2.06
C MET A 398 -12.49 -17.05 -1.99
N SER A 399 -12.32 -17.69 -3.16
CA SER A 399 -11.37 -18.79 -3.36
C SER A 399 -10.55 -18.50 -4.61
N ARG A 400 -9.24 -18.43 -4.47
CA ARG A 400 -8.30 -18.28 -5.57
C ARG A 400 -7.25 -19.37 -5.51
N GLY A 401 -7.04 -20.07 -6.62
CA GLY A 401 -6.00 -21.06 -6.74
C GLY A 401 -5.17 -20.87 -7.97
N SER A 402 -3.89 -21.22 -7.90
CA SER A 402 -2.99 -21.23 -9.04
C SER A 402 -2.06 -22.44 -9.01
N PHE A 403 -1.73 -22.92 -10.18
CA PHE A 403 -0.75 -23.97 -10.40
C PHE A 403 0.20 -23.55 -11.52
N GLY A 404 1.50 -23.54 -11.26
CA GLY A 404 2.45 -23.07 -12.26
C GLY A 404 3.91 -23.24 -11.88
N GLY A 405 4.76 -23.03 -12.86
CA GLY A 405 6.22 -23.15 -12.78
C GLY A 405 6.87 -23.31 -14.13
N ALA A 406 8.13 -23.69 -14.14
CA ALA A 406 8.88 -23.95 -15.37
C ALA A 406 8.36 -25.22 -16.05
N PHE A 407 8.00 -25.10 -17.32
CA PHE A 407 7.65 -26.21 -18.22
C PHE A 407 8.79 -26.55 -19.17
N SER A 408 9.67 -25.59 -19.42
CA SER A 408 10.97 -25.78 -20.09
C SER A 408 11.94 -24.73 -19.55
N GLU A 409 13.20 -24.77 -19.99
CA GLU A 409 14.23 -23.78 -19.61
C GLU A 409 13.79 -22.33 -19.90
N ASN A 410 13.00 -22.15 -20.96
CA ASN A 410 12.62 -20.83 -21.46
C ASN A 410 11.13 -20.48 -21.25
N ILE A 411 10.31 -21.40 -20.73
CA ILE A 411 8.87 -21.20 -20.60
C ILE A 411 8.42 -21.57 -19.19
N SER A 412 7.84 -20.59 -18.48
CA SER A 412 7.12 -20.82 -17.23
C SER A 412 5.65 -20.40 -17.42
N THR A 413 4.72 -21.20 -16.95
CA THR A 413 3.29 -20.93 -17.09
C THR A 413 2.58 -21.11 -15.76
N GLU A 414 1.63 -20.23 -15.50
CA GLU A 414 0.68 -20.30 -14.39
C GLU A 414 -0.74 -20.36 -14.96
N ILE A 415 -1.53 -21.26 -14.44
CA ILE A 415 -2.97 -21.35 -14.70
C ILE A 415 -3.67 -21.26 -13.35
N GLY A 416 -4.72 -20.49 -13.27
CA GLY A 416 -5.44 -20.32 -12.02
C GLY A 416 -6.92 -20.07 -12.19
N TYR A 417 -7.63 -20.17 -11.08
CA TYR A 417 -9.03 -19.80 -10.96
C TYR A 417 -9.23 -18.73 -9.88
N ASP A 418 -10.33 -18.01 -9.99
CA ASP A 418 -10.75 -17.00 -9.01
C ASP A 418 -12.27 -17.04 -8.89
N ILE A 419 -12.78 -17.27 -7.70
CA ILE A 419 -14.20 -17.33 -7.38
C ILE A 419 -14.46 -16.33 -6.27
N VAL A 420 -15.40 -15.42 -6.49
CA VAL A 420 -15.84 -14.44 -5.50
C VAL A 420 -17.36 -14.48 -5.45
N ILE A 421 -17.92 -14.65 -4.27
CA ILE A 421 -19.36 -14.59 -4.03
C ILE A 421 -19.60 -13.51 -3.01
N GLU A 422 -20.43 -12.54 -3.34
CA GLU A 422 -20.72 -11.36 -2.55
C GLU A 422 -22.21 -11.26 -2.22
N GLU A 423 -22.49 -10.71 -1.05
CA GLU A 423 -23.84 -10.44 -0.58
C GLU A 423 -23.88 -9.07 0.08
N ALA A 424 -24.83 -8.24 -0.31
CA ALA A 424 -25.14 -6.97 0.33
C ALA A 424 -26.51 -7.06 1.00
N ARG A 425 -26.58 -6.61 2.26
CA ARG A 425 -27.83 -6.51 3.03
C ARG A 425 -27.98 -5.13 3.62
N GLY A 426 -29.19 -4.60 3.59
CA GLY A 426 -29.50 -3.33 4.22
C GLY A 426 -30.81 -2.75 3.74
N ARG A 427 -31.34 -1.81 4.50
CA ARG A 427 -32.60 -1.12 4.17
C ARG A 427 -32.52 -0.37 2.84
N ARG A 428 -31.32 0.10 2.45
CA ARG A 428 -31.08 0.85 1.20
C ARG A 428 -30.65 -0.05 0.05
N ILE A 429 -30.99 -1.33 0.12
CA ILE A 429 -30.77 -2.30 -0.95
C ILE A 429 -32.11 -2.82 -1.40
N GLU A 430 -32.39 -2.80 -2.69
CA GLU A 430 -33.59 -3.34 -3.30
C GLU A 430 -33.88 -4.77 -2.80
N GLY A 431 -35.06 -4.99 -2.24
CA GLY A 431 -35.42 -6.27 -1.61
C GLY A 431 -34.65 -6.61 -0.36
N ASN A 432 -33.92 -5.66 0.27
CA ASN A 432 -33.09 -5.77 1.46
C ASN A 432 -31.89 -6.72 1.39
N THR A 433 -31.78 -7.54 0.35
CA THR A 433 -30.65 -8.48 0.16
C THR A 433 -30.41 -8.73 -1.31
N GLN A 434 -29.16 -8.55 -1.76
CA GLN A 434 -28.72 -8.85 -3.12
C GLN A 434 -27.42 -9.65 -3.09
N ASN A 435 -27.23 -10.51 -4.08
CA ASN A 435 -26.06 -11.38 -4.21
C ASN A 435 -25.45 -11.23 -5.60
N GLN A 436 -24.13 -11.43 -5.69
CA GLN A 436 -23.40 -11.42 -6.95
C GLN A 436 -22.31 -12.48 -6.93
N GLY A 437 -22.07 -13.16 -8.04
CA GLY A 437 -21.02 -14.16 -8.20
C GLY A 437 -20.09 -13.82 -9.37
N ASP A 438 -18.77 -13.81 -9.12
CA ASP A 438 -17.72 -13.69 -10.12
C ASP A 438 -16.88 -14.97 -10.18
N PHE A 439 -16.77 -15.57 -11.36
CA PHE A 439 -16.07 -16.82 -11.62
C PHE A 439 -15.08 -16.61 -12.76
N ALA A 440 -13.81 -16.94 -12.56
CA ALA A 440 -12.82 -16.72 -13.59
C ALA A 440 -11.77 -17.84 -13.68
N LEU A 441 -11.28 -18.01 -14.90
CA LEU A 441 -10.06 -18.76 -15.19
C LEU A 441 -9.05 -17.80 -15.80
N TYR A 442 -7.78 -17.95 -15.42
CA TYR A 442 -6.72 -17.12 -15.97
C TYR A 442 -5.46 -17.92 -16.25
N SER A 443 -4.66 -17.41 -17.16
CA SER A 443 -3.33 -17.94 -17.44
C SER A 443 -2.34 -16.81 -17.69
N ASN A 444 -1.13 -16.98 -17.19
CA ASN A 444 0.04 -16.15 -17.48
C ASN A 444 1.18 -17.06 -17.94
N THR A 445 1.82 -16.72 -19.04
CA THR A 445 2.99 -17.46 -19.52
C THR A 445 4.18 -16.50 -19.62
N GLU A 446 5.30 -16.89 -19.05
CA GLU A 446 6.55 -16.16 -19.18
C GLU A 446 7.47 -16.90 -20.13
N TRP A 447 7.75 -16.27 -21.26
CA TRP A 447 8.63 -16.77 -22.30
C TRP A 447 9.92 -15.97 -22.32
N ARG A 448 11.05 -16.67 -22.25
CA ARG A 448 12.40 -16.10 -22.25
C ARG A 448 13.15 -16.53 -23.53
N PRO A 449 12.91 -15.85 -24.67
CA PRO A 449 13.60 -16.17 -25.93
C PRO A 449 15.11 -15.91 -25.86
N SER A 450 15.57 -15.12 -24.90
CA SER A 450 16.99 -14.92 -24.57
C SER A 450 17.13 -14.45 -23.12
N ASP A 451 18.34 -14.48 -22.58
CA ASP A 451 18.66 -13.97 -21.22
C ASP A 451 18.31 -12.48 -21.02
N LYS A 452 18.15 -11.74 -22.11
CA LYS A 452 17.87 -10.30 -22.08
C LYS A 452 16.40 -9.97 -22.26
N LEU A 453 15.61 -10.85 -22.87
CA LEU A 453 14.23 -10.58 -23.25
C LEU A 453 13.28 -11.54 -22.56
N ILE A 454 12.28 -10.97 -21.89
CA ILE A 454 11.18 -11.71 -21.26
C ILE A 454 9.87 -11.14 -21.81
N ILE A 455 8.99 -12.01 -22.27
CA ILE A 455 7.66 -11.69 -22.76
C ILE A 455 6.64 -12.45 -21.92
N ARG A 456 5.68 -11.76 -21.34
CA ARG A 456 4.66 -12.36 -20.47
C ARG A 456 3.26 -12.00 -20.98
N PRO A 457 2.66 -12.80 -21.90
CA PRO A 457 1.25 -12.73 -22.20
C PRO A 457 0.40 -13.27 -21.05
N GLY A 458 -0.77 -12.70 -20.86
CA GLY A 458 -1.75 -13.15 -19.88
C GLY A 458 -3.17 -13.00 -20.43
N VAL A 459 -4.08 -13.81 -19.95
CA VAL A 459 -5.50 -13.75 -20.30
C VAL A 459 -6.35 -14.18 -19.11
N ARG A 460 -7.46 -13.48 -18.89
CA ARG A 460 -8.53 -13.86 -17.94
C ARG A 460 -9.86 -13.93 -18.67
N LEU A 461 -10.56 -15.03 -18.43
CA LEU A 461 -11.95 -15.27 -18.82
C LEU A 461 -12.79 -15.22 -17.56
N SER A 462 -13.73 -14.29 -17.48
CA SER A 462 -14.63 -14.12 -16.34
C SER A 462 -16.07 -14.32 -16.74
N TYR A 463 -16.85 -14.87 -15.83
CA TYR A 463 -18.31 -14.92 -15.87
C TYR A 463 -18.85 -14.30 -14.60
N ASN A 464 -19.80 -13.39 -14.71
CA ASN A 464 -20.50 -12.79 -13.57
C ASN A 464 -22.00 -13.00 -13.70
N THR A 465 -22.71 -13.10 -12.57
CA THR A 465 -24.15 -13.37 -12.54
C THR A 465 -25.02 -12.20 -12.96
N ASP A 466 -24.51 -10.94 -12.80
CA ASP A 466 -25.32 -9.72 -12.91
C ASP A 466 -24.92 -8.83 -14.09
N TYR A 467 -23.70 -8.95 -14.60
CA TYR A 467 -23.24 -8.16 -15.73
C TYR A 467 -22.35 -8.99 -16.68
N THR A 468 -22.16 -8.48 -17.89
CA THR A 468 -21.25 -9.11 -18.85
C THR A 468 -19.80 -8.72 -18.55
N ALA A 469 -19.02 -9.66 -18.05
CA ALA A 469 -17.60 -9.46 -17.76
C ALA A 469 -16.79 -9.40 -19.07
N PRO A 470 -15.92 -8.40 -19.27
CA PRO A 470 -15.10 -8.30 -20.46
C PRO A 470 -13.91 -9.29 -20.41
N LEU A 471 -13.46 -9.75 -21.60
CA LEU A 471 -12.19 -10.44 -21.74
C LEU A 471 -11.03 -9.51 -21.32
N ALA A 472 -10.14 -9.96 -20.45
CA ALA A 472 -9.01 -9.18 -19.98
C ALA A 472 -7.66 -9.76 -20.44
N PRO A 473 -7.17 -9.42 -21.65
CA PRO A 473 -5.82 -9.77 -22.08
C PRO A 473 -4.77 -8.81 -21.51
N SER A 474 -3.54 -9.31 -21.40
CA SER A 474 -2.36 -8.49 -21.12
C SER A 474 -1.14 -9.01 -21.84
N ILE A 475 -0.18 -8.13 -22.07
CA ILE A 475 1.17 -8.48 -22.51
C ILE A 475 2.17 -7.56 -21.82
N HIS A 476 3.17 -8.15 -21.20
CA HIS A 476 4.26 -7.44 -20.56
C HIS A 476 5.58 -7.88 -21.18
N ILE A 477 6.45 -6.92 -21.47
CA ILE A 477 7.75 -7.15 -22.09
C ILE A 477 8.81 -6.51 -21.22
N LYS A 478 9.86 -7.23 -20.90
CA LYS A 478 11.05 -6.73 -20.20
C LYS A 478 12.29 -7.01 -21.04
N TYR A 479 13.11 -5.98 -21.26
CA TYR A 479 14.36 -6.09 -21.98
C TYR A 479 15.51 -5.51 -21.16
N ASN A 480 16.51 -6.33 -20.87
CA ASN A 480 17.71 -5.94 -20.14
C ASN A 480 18.83 -5.53 -21.11
N TYR A 481 19.22 -4.25 -21.07
CA TYR A 481 20.30 -3.73 -21.88
C TYR A 481 21.37 -3.05 -21.05
N LYS A 482 22.47 -3.73 -20.79
CA LYS A 482 23.57 -3.23 -19.94
C LYS A 482 23.08 -2.79 -18.56
N LYS A 483 23.09 -1.48 -18.29
CA LYS A 483 22.63 -0.88 -17.03
C LYS A 483 21.16 -0.43 -17.07
N PHE A 484 20.48 -0.66 -18.20
CA PHE A 484 19.10 -0.25 -18.39
C PHE A 484 18.17 -1.46 -18.39
N ILE A 485 17.01 -1.30 -17.78
CA ILE A 485 15.90 -2.22 -17.86
C ILE A 485 14.74 -1.47 -18.52
N LEU A 486 14.34 -1.94 -19.69
CA LEU A 486 13.20 -1.41 -20.43
C LEU A 486 12.01 -2.31 -20.19
N ARG A 487 10.86 -1.72 -19.81
CA ARG A 487 9.60 -2.47 -19.67
C ARG A 487 8.51 -1.78 -20.50
N SER A 488 7.74 -2.58 -21.21
CA SER A 488 6.56 -2.14 -21.94
C SER A 488 5.41 -3.06 -21.58
N SER A 489 4.22 -2.48 -21.42
CA SER A 489 3.03 -3.28 -21.13
C SER A 489 1.80 -2.73 -21.83
N PHE A 490 0.94 -3.65 -22.23
CA PHE A 490 -0.45 -3.42 -22.55
C PHE A 490 -1.29 -4.31 -21.65
N ALA A 491 -2.32 -3.76 -21.03
CA ALA A 491 -3.26 -4.54 -20.25
C ALA A 491 -4.67 -3.95 -20.35
N LYS A 492 -5.66 -4.83 -20.49
CA LYS A 492 -7.07 -4.46 -20.37
C LYS A 492 -7.51 -4.63 -18.93
N GLY A 493 -8.02 -3.56 -18.33
CA GLY A 493 -8.62 -3.55 -17.01
C GLY A 493 -10.13 -3.42 -17.08
N PHE A 494 -10.82 -3.78 -16.00
CA PHE A 494 -12.24 -3.51 -15.85
C PHE A 494 -12.62 -3.30 -14.38
N ARG A 495 -13.72 -2.56 -14.16
CA ARG A 495 -14.39 -2.44 -12.86
C ARG A 495 -15.81 -2.97 -12.97
N ALA A 496 -16.16 -3.89 -12.09
CA ALA A 496 -17.53 -4.36 -11.95
C ALA A 496 -18.44 -3.26 -11.41
N PRO A 497 -19.71 -3.22 -11.85
CA PRO A 497 -20.73 -2.54 -11.06
C PRO A 497 -20.80 -3.14 -9.66
N SER A 498 -20.75 -2.30 -8.63
CA SER A 498 -20.96 -2.75 -7.26
C SER A 498 -22.44 -3.07 -7.01
N LEU A 499 -22.75 -3.88 -6.00
CA LEU A 499 -24.15 -4.14 -5.60
C LEU A 499 -24.91 -2.85 -5.27
N LYS A 500 -24.19 -1.78 -4.86
CA LYS A 500 -24.78 -0.45 -4.72
C LYS A 500 -25.12 0.18 -6.07
N ASP A 501 -24.22 0.13 -7.05
CA ASP A 501 -24.47 0.72 -8.37
C ASP A 501 -25.70 0.06 -9.04
N LEU A 502 -25.89 -1.25 -8.80
CA LEU A 502 -26.99 -2.04 -9.36
C LEU A 502 -28.30 -1.90 -8.61
N TYR A 503 -28.29 -1.94 -7.26
CA TYR A 503 -29.47 -2.22 -6.44
C TYR A 503 -29.68 -1.24 -5.28
N PHE A 504 -29.04 -0.06 -5.31
CA PHE A 504 -29.22 0.94 -4.26
C PHE A 504 -30.61 1.57 -4.33
N GLU A 505 -31.28 1.72 -3.20
CA GLU A 505 -32.57 2.39 -3.09
C GLU A 505 -32.54 3.35 -1.90
N PHE A 506 -32.49 4.65 -2.20
CA PHE A 506 -32.50 5.69 -1.19
C PHE A 506 -33.46 6.79 -1.60
N VAL A 507 -34.71 6.58 -1.24
CA VAL A 507 -35.82 7.48 -1.55
C VAL A 507 -36.41 8.00 -0.25
N ASP A 508 -36.27 9.30 -0.01
CA ASP A 508 -36.89 10.05 1.08
C ASP A 508 -37.28 11.44 0.59
N ILE A 509 -37.68 12.34 1.50
CA ILE A 509 -38.13 13.71 1.14
C ILE A 509 -37.02 14.52 0.45
N ASN A 510 -35.75 14.22 0.71
CA ASN A 510 -34.59 14.97 0.23
C ASN A 510 -33.75 14.20 -0.79
N HIS A 511 -33.99 12.92 -0.96
CA HIS A 511 -33.16 12.04 -1.79
C HIS A 511 -34.04 11.13 -2.63
N ASN A 512 -33.72 11.04 -3.91
CA ASN A 512 -34.32 10.10 -4.84
C ASN A 512 -33.19 9.45 -5.66
N ILE A 513 -32.51 8.47 -5.06
CA ILE A 513 -31.35 7.79 -5.66
C ILE A 513 -31.69 6.32 -5.82
N VAL A 514 -31.68 5.83 -7.05
CA VAL A 514 -31.99 4.43 -7.39
C VAL A 514 -30.84 3.82 -8.19
N GLY A 515 -30.49 2.59 -7.88
CA GLY A 515 -29.54 1.77 -8.63
C GLY A 515 -30.02 1.47 -10.04
N ASN A 516 -29.14 0.94 -10.88
CA ASN A 516 -29.49 0.57 -12.25
C ASN A 516 -28.93 -0.82 -12.59
N PRO A 517 -29.80 -1.84 -12.64
CA PRO A 517 -29.33 -3.21 -12.94
C PRO A 517 -28.85 -3.42 -14.38
N ASN A 518 -29.04 -2.43 -15.27
CA ASN A 518 -28.65 -2.52 -16.68
C ASN A 518 -27.28 -1.88 -16.98
N ILE A 519 -26.55 -1.40 -15.99
CA ILE A 519 -25.23 -0.80 -16.22
C ILE A 519 -24.19 -1.85 -16.61
N LYS A 520 -23.27 -1.43 -17.46
CA LYS A 520 -22.16 -2.25 -17.94
C LYS A 520 -20.94 -2.08 -17.04
N ALA A 521 -20.06 -3.07 -17.05
CA ALA A 521 -18.73 -2.93 -16.43
C ALA A 521 -17.93 -1.82 -17.13
N GLU A 522 -17.25 -0.97 -16.33
CA GLU A 522 -16.22 -0.07 -16.88
C GLU A 522 -15.09 -0.91 -17.45
N ASN A 523 -14.52 -0.48 -18.55
CA ASN A 523 -13.37 -1.14 -19.13
C ASN A 523 -12.29 -0.13 -19.54
N SER A 524 -11.01 -0.56 -19.53
CA SER A 524 -9.91 0.29 -19.89
C SER A 524 -8.87 -0.41 -20.74
N ASN A 525 -8.22 0.36 -21.59
CA ASN A 525 -6.96 -0.02 -22.24
C ASN A 525 -5.83 0.79 -21.61
N ASN A 526 -4.86 0.12 -21.04
CA ASN A 526 -3.71 0.75 -20.43
C ASN A 526 -2.44 0.41 -21.21
N TYR A 527 -1.64 1.41 -21.48
CA TYR A 527 -0.34 1.32 -22.11
C TYR A 527 0.71 1.93 -21.18
N GLN A 528 1.80 1.22 -20.94
CA GLN A 528 2.90 1.71 -20.13
C GLN A 528 4.25 1.44 -20.79
N LEU A 529 5.17 2.37 -20.60
CA LEU A 529 6.58 2.23 -20.94
C LEU A 529 7.40 2.70 -19.74
N SER A 530 8.38 1.94 -19.31
CA SER A 530 9.32 2.38 -18.28
C SER A 530 10.76 2.06 -18.64
N ILE A 531 11.66 2.94 -18.18
CA ILE A 531 13.09 2.82 -18.32
C ILE A 531 13.68 2.96 -16.93
N ASP A 532 14.31 1.91 -16.44
CA ASP A 532 15.07 1.94 -15.19
C ASP A 532 16.57 1.92 -15.51
N TRP A 533 17.32 2.67 -14.74
CA TRP A 533 18.76 2.74 -14.84
C TRP A 533 19.40 2.64 -13.47
N LYS A 534 20.48 1.85 -13.35
CA LYS A 534 21.20 1.62 -12.10
C LYS A 534 22.70 1.78 -12.31
N ASN A 535 23.32 2.54 -11.44
CA ASN A 535 24.78 2.67 -11.39
C ASN A 535 25.26 2.48 -9.96
N ILE A 536 26.09 1.47 -9.76
CA ILE A 536 26.67 1.12 -8.48
C ILE A 536 28.17 1.39 -8.53
N ARG A 537 28.69 2.09 -7.55
CA ARG A 537 30.10 2.32 -7.30
C ARG A 537 30.37 2.07 -5.80
N ASN A 538 31.65 2.01 -5.42
CA ASN A 538 32.04 1.66 -4.03
C ASN A 538 31.32 2.50 -2.97
N ASN A 539 31.12 3.81 -3.22
CA ASN A 539 30.58 4.75 -2.23
C ASN A 539 29.18 5.27 -2.56
N TYR A 540 28.63 4.96 -3.73
CA TYR A 540 27.30 5.44 -4.07
C TYR A 540 26.51 4.47 -4.95
N ILE A 541 25.18 4.51 -4.78
CA ILE A 541 24.21 3.85 -5.64
C ILE A 541 23.28 4.92 -6.18
N ILE A 542 23.18 5.02 -7.49
CA ILE A 542 22.21 5.88 -8.16
C ILE A 542 21.25 4.98 -8.93
N ARG A 543 19.96 5.15 -8.69
CA ARG A 543 18.89 4.54 -9.48
C ARG A 543 18.04 5.64 -10.08
N GLY A 544 17.85 5.62 -11.37
CA GLY A 544 16.97 6.50 -12.11
C GLY A 544 15.83 5.70 -12.71
N GLU A 545 14.68 6.30 -12.78
CA GLU A 545 13.47 5.72 -13.32
C GLU A 545 12.72 6.78 -14.12
N MET A 546 12.20 6.39 -15.28
CA MET A 546 11.28 7.19 -16.07
C MET A 546 10.16 6.29 -16.57
N SER A 547 8.92 6.74 -16.46
CA SER A 547 7.76 6.00 -16.94
C SER A 547 6.76 6.91 -17.63
N PHE A 548 6.07 6.36 -18.62
CA PHE A 548 4.98 6.97 -19.38
C PHE A 548 3.80 6.04 -19.31
N PHE A 549 2.61 6.59 -19.22
CA PHE A 549 1.37 5.82 -19.25
C PHE A 549 0.28 6.56 -20.05
N TYR A 550 -0.64 5.76 -20.58
CA TYR A 550 -1.88 6.23 -21.19
C TYR A 550 -2.99 5.25 -20.83
N ASN A 551 -4.05 5.77 -20.21
CA ASN A 551 -5.27 5.03 -19.86
C ASN A 551 -6.43 5.57 -20.69
N ASP A 552 -7.17 4.68 -21.33
CA ASP A 552 -8.39 4.98 -22.07
C ASP A 552 -9.53 4.14 -21.46
N ILE A 553 -10.39 4.82 -20.67
CA ILE A 553 -11.45 4.20 -19.88
C ILE A 553 -12.78 4.49 -20.55
N HIS A 554 -13.60 3.46 -20.72
CA HIS A 554 -14.91 3.49 -21.34
C HIS A 554 -15.98 3.01 -20.37
N ASP A 555 -17.23 3.44 -20.62
CA ASP A 555 -18.40 3.05 -19.82
C ASP A 555 -18.24 3.40 -18.33
N LEU A 556 -17.65 4.56 -18.02
CA LEU A 556 -17.46 5.01 -16.63
C LEU A 556 -18.81 5.08 -15.90
N ILE A 557 -18.90 4.42 -14.74
CA ILE A 557 -20.11 4.42 -13.91
C ILE A 557 -20.11 5.66 -13.03
N THR A 558 -21.16 6.45 -13.12
CA THR A 558 -21.35 7.64 -12.30
C THR A 558 -22.81 7.80 -11.88
N LEU A 559 -23.02 8.51 -10.77
CA LEU A 559 -24.35 8.95 -10.36
C LEU A 559 -24.70 10.22 -11.14
N ALA A 560 -25.81 10.22 -11.83
CA ALA A 560 -26.29 11.35 -12.61
C ALA A 560 -27.77 11.60 -12.38
N ASN A 561 -28.20 12.85 -12.58
CA ASN A 561 -29.62 13.20 -12.61
C ASN A 561 -30.22 12.64 -13.92
N THR A 562 -31.28 11.84 -13.80
CA THR A 562 -31.89 11.16 -14.93
C THR A 562 -33.24 11.76 -15.35
N ALA A 563 -34.00 12.36 -14.43
CA ALA A 563 -35.24 13.13 -14.65
C ALA A 563 -35.76 13.68 -13.32
N ASP A 564 -36.39 14.86 -13.35
CA ASP A 564 -37.20 15.46 -12.27
C ASP A 564 -36.75 15.09 -10.83
N ASP A 565 -35.53 15.50 -10.42
CA ASP A 565 -34.92 15.24 -9.11
C ASP A 565 -34.59 13.76 -8.80
N ALA A 566 -34.64 12.86 -9.80
CA ALA A 566 -34.22 11.46 -9.66
C ALA A 566 -32.76 11.28 -10.10
N TYR A 567 -32.00 10.59 -9.26
CA TYR A 567 -30.61 10.23 -9.54
C TYR A 567 -30.48 8.72 -9.76
N SER A 568 -29.73 8.32 -10.76
CA SER A 568 -29.41 6.91 -11.01
C SER A 568 -27.98 6.74 -11.49
N TYR A 569 -27.48 5.51 -11.37
CA TYR A 569 -26.17 5.15 -11.92
C TYR A 569 -26.28 4.90 -13.42
N ILE A 570 -25.40 5.53 -14.17
CA ILE A 570 -25.35 5.39 -15.62
C ILE A 570 -23.90 5.20 -16.08
N ASN A 571 -23.75 4.56 -17.24
CA ASN A 571 -22.45 4.57 -17.94
C ASN A 571 -22.34 5.86 -18.76
N ILE A 572 -21.40 6.71 -18.40
CA ILE A 572 -21.10 7.91 -19.18
C ILE A 572 -19.75 7.77 -19.85
N GLY A 573 -19.71 8.26 -21.07
CA GLY A 573 -18.55 8.66 -21.88
C GLY A 573 -17.25 7.90 -21.69
N LYS A 574 -16.19 8.64 -21.95
CA LYS A 574 -14.82 8.17 -21.88
C LYS A 574 -14.05 9.01 -20.87
N TYR A 575 -13.17 8.38 -20.14
CA TYR A 575 -12.23 9.06 -19.26
C TYR A 575 -10.81 8.68 -19.64
N LYS A 576 -10.00 9.65 -19.97
CA LYS A 576 -8.62 9.41 -20.40
C LYS A 576 -7.63 10.02 -19.43
N THR A 577 -6.57 9.28 -19.12
CA THR A 577 -5.44 9.85 -18.40
C THR A 577 -4.14 9.51 -19.10
N LEU A 578 -3.23 10.46 -19.12
CA LEU A 578 -1.88 10.26 -19.64
C LEU A 578 -0.88 10.95 -18.71
N GLY A 579 0.33 10.44 -18.66
CA GLY A 579 1.31 11.10 -17.83
C GLY A 579 2.71 10.56 -17.99
N THR A 580 3.62 11.35 -17.45
CA THR A 580 5.01 10.98 -17.28
C THR A 580 5.42 11.11 -15.83
N LYS A 581 6.31 10.22 -15.41
CA LYS A 581 6.88 10.20 -14.07
C LYS A 581 8.38 9.94 -14.18
N ALA A 582 9.17 10.72 -13.47
CA ALA A 582 10.58 10.47 -13.31
C ALA A 582 10.95 10.44 -11.83
N ASN A 583 11.88 9.55 -11.47
CA ASN A 583 12.32 9.40 -10.10
C ASN A 583 13.82 9.10 -10.07
N ILE A 584 14.53 9.69 -9.12
CA ILE A 584 15.94 9.44 -8.87
C ILE A 584 16.16 9.12 -7.40
N ASN A 585 16.88 8.04 -7.14
CA ASN A 585 17.30 7.63 -5.81
C ASN A 585 18.81 7.63 -5.76
N VAL A 586 19.38 8.34 -4.80
CA VAL A 586 20.83 8.41 -4.55
C VAL A 586 21.09 7.96 -3.12
N THR A 587 21.90 6.92 -2.98
CA THR A 587 22.45 6.51 -1.70
C THR A 587 23.94 6.77 -1.74
N TYR A 588 24.44 7.63 -0.85
CA TYR A 588 25.83 7.97 -0.70
C TYR A 588 26.20 7.92 0.79
N GLU A 589 26.97 6.92 1.19
CA GLU A 589 27.35 6.70 2.59
C GLU A 589 26.17 6.85 3.57
N PHE A 590 26.12 7.96 4.28
CA PHE A 590 25.10 8.26 5.30
C PHE A 590 23.89 9.04 4.77
N ILE A 591 23.87 9.35 3.48
CA ILE A 591 22.82 10.15 2.86
C ILE A 591 21.98 9.27 1.91
N LYS A 592 20.66 9.30 2.10
CA LYS A 592 19.70 8.74 1.15
C LYS A 592 18.84 9.88 0.63
N PHE A 593 18.90 10.13 -0.65
CA PHE A 593 18.12 11.17 -1.31
C PHE A 593 17.21 10.54 -2.36
N ASN A 594 15.95 10.96 -2.37
CA ASN A 594 14.97 10.59 -3.37
C ASN A 594 14.30 11.85 -3.89
N ALA A 595 14.24 12.03 -5.20
CA ALA A 595 13.45 13.06 -5.84
C ALA A 595 12.60 12.44 -6.94
N GLY A 596 11.35 12.88 -7.02
CA GLY A 596 10.40 12.40 -8.00
C GLY A 596 9.53 13.52 -8.54
N VAL A 597 9.18 13.44 -9.79
CA VAL A 597 8.25 14.37 -10.47
C VAL A 597 7.23 13.57 -11.26
N SER A 598 5.99 14.00 -11.25
CA SER A 598 4.92 13.48 -12.11
C SER A 598 4.13 14.61 -12.75
N TYR A 599 3.82 14.46 -14.03
CA TYR A 599 2.97 15.36 -14.78
C TYR A 599 1.86 14.58 -15.44
N ILE A 600 0.62 14.81 -14.99
CA ILE A 600 -0.54 13.99 -15.32
C ILE A 600 -1.63 14.84 -15.93
N GLY A 601 -2.08 14.47 -17.11
CA GLY A 601 -3.23 15.00 -17.81
C GLY A 601 -4.45 14.10 -17.62
N ARG A 602 -5.61 14.71 -17.44
CA ARG A 602 -6.92 14.06 -17.32
C ARG A 602 -7.88 14.70 -18.29
N GLN A 603 -8.69 13.89 -18.95
CA GLN A 603 -9.76 14.35 -19.82
C GLN A 603 -11.03 13.55 -19.49
N ASN A 604 -12.09 14.28 -19.15
CA ASN A 604 -13.41 13.72 -19.00
C ASN A 604 -14.21 14.06 -20.26
N ASP A 605 -14.64 13.04 -21.00
CA ASP A 605 -15.31 13.19 -22.29
C ASP A 605 -16.83 13.26 -22.06
N ILE A 606 -17.26 14.16 -21.16
CA ILE A 606 -18.69 14.51 -20.99
C ILE A 606 -19.17 15.25 -22.23
N ASP A 607 -18.26 16.01 -22.88
CA ASP A 607 -18.42 16.61 -24.21
C ASP A 607 -17.14 16.37 -25.02
N GLU A 608 -17.25 16.06 -26.29
CA GLU A 608 -16.11 15.81 -27.21
C GLU A 608 -15.09 16.95 -27.27
N VAL A 609 -15.31 18.05 -26.56
CA VAL A 609 -14.55 19.31 -26.62
C VAL A 609 -13.76 19.59 -25.33
N ALA A 610 -13.93 18.84 -24.23
CA ALA A 610 -13.23 19.14 -22.98
C ALA A 610 -11.69 18.95 -23.11
N PRO A 611 -10.87 19.97 -22.82
CA PRO A 611 -9.42 19.87 -22.93
C PRO A 611 -8.85 18.98 -21.82
N TYR A 612 -7.61 18.51 -22.01
CA TYR A 612 -6.87 17.86 -20.94
C TYR A 612 -6.54 18.85 -19.81
N SER A 613 -6.86 18.47 -18.59
CA SER A 613 -6.47 19.14 -17.36
C SER A 613 -5.18 18.54 -16.81
N TYR A 614 -4.13 19.34 -16.70
CA TYR A 614 -2.81 18.86 -16.28
C TYR A 614 -2.45 19.29 -14.87
N ALA A 615 -1.82 18.41 -14.13
CA ALA A 615 -1.29 18.69 -12.79
C ALA A 615 0.17 18.22 -12.66
N LEU A 616 1.01 19.09 -12.09
CA LEU A 616 2.41 18.79 -11.78
C LEU A 616 2.54 18.47 -10.29
N GLU A 617 3.17 17.37 -9.97
CA GLU A 617 3.51 17.01 -8.59
C GLU A 617 4.99 16.68 -8.50
N TRP A 618 5.63 17.01 -7.39
CA TRP A 618 7.00 16.60 -7.16
C TRP A 618 7.27 16.36 -5.67
N ILE A 619 8.18 15.42 -5.39
CA ILE A 619 8.65 15.10 -4.04
C ILE A 619 10.15 15.27 -3.95
N SER A 620 10.62 15.55 -2.75
CA SER A 620 12.05 15.54 -2.42
C SER A 620 12.21 15.02 -0.98
N ASN A 621 12.84 13.88 -0.83
CA ASN A 621 13.04 13.24 0.46
C ASN A 621 14.53 13.07 0.71
N CYS A 622 14.99 13.43 1.89
CA CYS A 622 16.39 13.30 2.29
C CYS A 622 16.47 12.65 3.67
N THR A 623 17.27 11.63 3.80
CA THR A 623 17.59 11.00 5.10
C THR A 623 19.09 11.07 5.32
N TYR A 624 19.49 11.59 6.48
CA TYR A 624 20.87 11.62 6.95
C TYR A 624 21.04 10.76 8.19
N GLU A 625 21.96 9.79 8.12
CA GLU A 625 22.29 8.89 9.22
C GLU A 625 23.46 9.43 10.03
N ILE A 626 23.26 9.60 11.35
CA ILE A 626 24.28 10.05 12.29
C ILE A 626 24.73 8.81 13.09
N THR A 627 25.64 8.05 12.52
CA THR A 627 26.07 6.75 13.07
C THR A 627 26.63 6.87 14.50
N LYS A 628 27.39 7.94 14.80
CA LYS A 628 27.95 8.20 16.12
C LYS A 628 26.88 8.27 17.23
N TRP A 629 25.66 8.70 16.89
CA TRP A 629 24.55 8.88 17.84
C TRP A 629 23.44 7.84 17.63
N ASN A 630 23.64 6.86 16.74
CA ASN A 630 22.59 5.91 16.34
C ASN A 630 21.28 6.59 15.97
N SER A 631 21.37 7.70 15.26
CA SER A 631 20.26 8.60 14.97
C SER A 631 20.13 8.83 13.48
N LYS A 632 18.91 9.20 13.06
CA LYS A 632 18.61 9.58 11.68
C LYS A 632 17.73 10.82 11.69
N VAL A 633 18.01 11.76 10.79
CA VAL A 633 17.14 12.88 10.47
C VAL A 633 16.58 12.64 9.07
N ALA A 634 15.26 12.78 8.91
CA ALA A 634 14.67 12.69 7.61
C ALA A 634 13.75 13.88 7.35
N VAL A 635 13.77 14.38 6.12
CA VAL A 635 12.91 15.44 5.61
C VAL A 635 12.16 14.88 4.42
N TYR A 636 10.84 15.03 4.44
CA TYR A 636 9.93 14.65 3.36
C TYR A 636 9.22 15.90 2.88
N TYR A 637 9.30 16.16 1.59
CA TYR A 637 8.64 17.30 0.98
C TYR A 637 7.82 16.84 -0.22
N LYS A 638 6.59 17.34 -0.32
CA LYS A 638 5.72 17.14 -1.49
C LYS A 638 5.08 18.46 -1.90
N ASN A 639 5.15 18.75 -3.19
CA ASN A 639 4.34 19.75 -3.85
C ASN A 639 3.23 19.06 -4.65
N THR A 640 1.99 19.36 -4.34
CA THR A 640 0.81 18.94 -5.07
C THR A 640 0.35 20.11 -5.91
N GLY A 641 0.46 20.02 -7.23
CA GLY A 641 0.08 21.10 -8.14
C GLY A 641 -1.44 21.30 -8.19
N ALA A 642 -1.85 22.49 -8.61
CA ALA A 642 -3.25 22.81 -8.84
C ALA A 642 -3.88 21.79 -9.81
N LEU A 643 -5.16 21.49 -9.59
CA LEU A 643 -5.93 20.56 -10.40
C LEU A 643 -7.11 21.28 -11.02
N PRO A 644 -7.00 21.73 -12.29
CA PRO A 644 -8.12 22.21 -13.06
C PRO A 644 -9.17 21.09 -13.21
N SER A 645 -10.43 21.45 -13.12
CA SER A 645 -11.59 20.57 -13.31
C SER A 645 -12.62 21.30 -14.16
N PHE A 646 -13.37 20.57 -14.92
CA PHE A 646 -14.46 21.11 -15.74
C PHE A 646 -15.77 20.50 -15.27
N TRP A 647 -16.80 21.31 -15.21
CA TRP A 647 -18.16 20.90 -14.89
C TRP A 647 -19.16 21.63 -15.77
N MET A 648 -20.34 21.04 -15.96
CA MET A 648 -21.39 21.64 -16.77
C MET A 648 -22.44 22.24 -15.84
N ASN A 649 -22.83 23.51 -16.10
CA ASN A 649 -23.93 24.15 -15.37
C ASN A 649 -25.30 23.69 -15.90
N ALA A 650 -26.37 24.13 -15.27
CA ALA A 650 -27.74 23.77 -15.67
C ALA A 650 -28.11 24.29 -17.08
N GLU A 651 -27.41 25.29 -17.56
CA GLU A 651 -27.56 25.90 -18.89
C GLU A 651 -26.78 25.15 -19.98
N GLY A 652 -26.01 24.10 -19.63
CA GLY A 652 -25.18 23.32 -20.56
C GLY A 652 -23.85 23.98 -20.90
N GLU A 653 -23.40 25.00 -20.16
CA GLU A 653 -22.10 25.64 -20.37
C GLU A 653 -21.02 24.89 -19.55
N VAL A 654 -19.86 24.64 -20.18
CA VAL A 654 -18.69 24.06 -19.52
C VAL A 654 -17.94 25.15 -18.76
N LEU A 655 -17.94 25.06 -17.44
CA LEU A 655 -17.23 25.98 -16.57
C LEU A 655 -15.95 25.33 -16.02
N GLU A 656 -14.88 26.11 -15.92
CA GLU A 656 -13.63 25.69 -15.32
C GLU A 656 -13.69 25.97 -13.80
N SER A 657 -13.29 24.97 -13.02
CA SER A 657 -12.99 25.11 -11.59
C SER A 657 -11.57 24.65 -11.31
N THR A 658 -10.99 25.09 -10.21
CA THR A 658 -9.62 24.71 -9.87
C THR A 658 -9.52 24.39 -8.38
N ILE A 659 -8.93 23.24 -8.06
CA ILE A 659 -8.44 22.96 -6.71
C ILE A 659 -7.02 23.50 -6.64
N ASP A 660 -6.76 24.44 -5.74
CA ASP A 660 -5.45 25.07 -5.58
C ASP A 660 -4.36 24.05 -5.24
N GLY A 661 -3.15 24.33 -5.70
CA GLY A 661 -1.97 23.54 -5.33
C GLY A 661 -1.51 23.88 -3.91
N TYR A 662 -0.83 22.90 -3.26
CA TYR A 662 -0.31 23.08 -1.91
C TYR A 662 1.01 22.31 -1.73
N GLN A 663 1.72 22.66 -0.66
CA GLN A 663 3.01 22.09 -0.31
C GLN A 663 2.95 21.54 1.10
N MET A 664 3.53 20.36 1.32
CA MET A 664 3.67 19.76 2.64
C MET A 664 5.12 19.39 2.88
N MET A 665 5.57 19.56 4.13
CA MET A 665 6.90 19.15 4.55
C MET A 665 6.82 18.52 5.94
N ASP A 666 7.39 17.31 6.07
CA ASP A 666 7.55 16.61 7.33
C ASP A 666 9.02 16.50 7.68
N VAL A 667 9.35 16.66 8.95
CA VAL A 667 10.72 16.50 9.48
C VAL A 667 10.67 15.53 10.62
N THR A 668 11.52 14.49 10.58
CA THR A 668 11.57 13.47 11.63
C THR A 668 12.99 13.28 12.14
N TYR A 669 13.12 13.05 13.43
CA TYR A 669 14.33 12.59 14.08
C TYR A 669 14.06 11.24 14.73
N SER A 670 14.87 10.25 14.44
CA SER A 670 14.78 8.92 15.05
C SER A 670 16.08 8.55 15.73
N TRP A 671 15.97 8.00 16.93
CA TRP A 671 17.07 7.48 17.72
C TRP A 671 16.79 6.03 18.10
N SER A 672 17.82 5.19 18.07
CA SER A 672 17.72 3.79 18.49
C SER A 672 18.90 3.45 19.38
N ASN A 673 18.65 2.74 20.50
CA ASN A 673 19.70 2.30 21.38
C ASN A 673 20.20 0.92 20.96
N PRO A 674 21.49 0.73 20.64
CA PRO A 674 22.02 -0.58 20.25
C PRO A 674 21.98 -1.64 21.38
N ARG A 675 22.02 -1.18 22.64
CA ARG A 675 22.05 -2.03 23.84
C ARG A 675 20.68 -2.26 24.47
N ASN A 676 19.70 -1.47 24.09
CA ASN A 676 18.35 -1.54 24.63
C ASN A 676 17.36 -1.52 23.45
N PRO A 677 16.37 -2.39 23.41
CA PRO A 677 15.42 -2.51 22.33
C PRO A 677 14.49 -1.29 22.11
N LEU A 678 14.82 -0.14 22.68
CA LEU A 678 14.04 1.09 22.56
C LEU A 678 14.42 1.89 21.31
N LYS A 679 13.43 2.27 20.53
CA LYS A 679 13.52 3.25 19.44
C LYS A 679 12.56 4.40 19.71
N VAL A 680 13.05 5.63 19.57
CA VAL A 680 12.27 6.86 19.72
C VAL A 680 12.24 7.57 18.37
N VAL A 681 11.05 8.01 17.94
CA VAL A 681 10.88 8.87 16.76
C VAL A 681 10.08 10.09 17.19
N VAL A 682 10.60 11.26 16.92
CA VAL A 682 9.91 12.53 17.10
C VAL A 682 9.88 13.30 15.78
N GLY A 683 8.85 14.08 15.55
CA GLY A 683 8.78 14.82 14.30
C GLY A 683 7.75 15.93 14.29
N CYS A 684 7.84 16.71 13.23
CA CYS A 684 6.88 17.74 12.84
C CYS A 684 6.28 17.31 11.51
N LYS A 685 4.98 17.16 11.46
CA LYS A 685 4.21 16.94 10.22
C LYS A 685 3.66 18.27 9.73
N ASN A 686 3.55 18.40 8.41
CA ASN A 686 2.98 19.57 7.75
C ASN A 686 3.57 20.89 8.28
N ALA A 687 4.91 21.03 8.22
CA ALA A 687 5.63 22.19 8.77
C ALA A 687 5.16 23.54 8.17
N PHE A 688 4.55 23.53 6.99
CA PHE A 688 3.98 24.72 6.34
C PHE A 688 2.57 25.08 6.82
N ASP A 689 1.98 24.31 7.72
CA ASP A 689 0.68 24.58 8.35
C ASP A 689 -0.50 24.64 7.37
N VAL A 690 -0.49 23.83 6.31
CA VAL A 690 -1.57 23.76 5.33
C VAL A 690 -2.77 23.04 5.92
N LYS A 691 -3.93 23.69 5.96
CA LYS A 691 -5.18 23.14 6.54
C LYS A 691 -6.21 22.88 5.46
N ASN A 692 -6.53 23.92 4.70
CA ASN A 692 -7.51 23.91 3.63
C ASN A 692 -6.88 24.46 2.36
N VAL A 693 -7.37 24.03 1.21
CA VAL A 693 -7.09 24.62 -0.09
C VAL A 693 -8.39 25.10 -0.70
N ASN A 694 -8.34 26.18 -1.45
CA ASN A 694 -9.53 26.66 -2.15
C ASN A 694 -9.95 25.60 -3.18
N SER A 695 -11.24 25.34 -3.23
CA SER A 695 -11.85 24.49 -4.24
C SER A 695 -13.06 25.27 -4.76
N ILE A 696 -12.94 25.82 -5.94
CA ILE A 696 -14.09 26.37 -6.64
C ILE A 696 -14.77 25.18 -7.32
N SER A 697 -15.64 24.51 -6.58
CA SER A 697 -16.51 23.48 -7.17
C SER A 697 -17.90 24.12 -7.33
N GLY A 698 -18.42 24.14 -8.52
CA GLY A 698 -19.72 24.74 -8.82
C GLY A 698 -20.91 23.91 -8.36
N LEU A 699 -20.70 22.75 -7.77
CA LEU A 699 -21.74 21.94 -7.16
C LEU A 699 -21.41 21.72 -5.68
N PRO A 700 -22.21 22.28 -4.74
CA PRO A 700 -22.15 21.81 -3.37
C PRO A 700 -22.53 20.33 -3.37
N GLY A 701 -21.57 19.45 -3.02
CA GLY A 701 -21.92 18.06 -2.67
C GLY A 701 -22.94 18.08 -1.53
N ALA A 702 -23.86 17.12 -1.50
CA ALA A 702 -24.96 17.03 -0.51
C ALA A 702 -24.52 17.12 0.98
N HIS A 703 -23.22 17.14 1.23
CA HIS A 703 -22.60 17.21 2.58
C HIS A 703 -21.52 18.30 2.73
N GLN A 704 -21.38 19.23 1.77
CA GLN A 704 -20.48 20.38 1.90
C GLN A 704 -21.29 21.61 2.31
N SER A 705 -21.21 21.96 3.58
CA SER A 705 -21.94 23.11 4.15
C SER A 705 -21.33 24.49 3.85
N ASP A 706 -20.11 24.57 3.27
CA ASP A 706 -19.46 25.84 2.93
C ASP A 706 -18.63 25.75 1.66
N ALA A 707 -18.90 26.65 0.74
CA ALA A 707 -18.34 26.73 -0.61
C ALA A 707 -16.86 27.17 -0.70
N SER A 708 -16.09 27.15 0.39
CA SER A 708 -14.82 27.90 0.43
C SER A 708 -13.54 27.09 0.66
N GLY A 709 -13.58 25.77 0.85
CA GLY A 709 -12.31 25.06 1.00
C GLY A 709 -12.38 23.55 1.19
N MET A 710 -11.53 22.82 0.50
CA MET A 710 -11.31 21.40 0.71
C MET A 710 -10.27 21.19 1.82
N SER A 711 -10.64 20.45 2.87
CA SER A 711 -9.69 20.08 3.95
C SER A 711 -8.66 19.09 3.45
N VAL A 712 -7.37 19.41 3.59
CA VAL A 712 -6.26 18.57 3.18
C VAL A 712 -5.45 18.03 4.36
N GLY A 713 -5.45 18.72 5.52
CA GLY A 713 -4.70 18.31 6.68
C GLY A 713 -5.11 19.05 7.97
N TYR A 714 -4.50 18.65 9.07
CA TYR A 714 -4.72 19.28 10.40
C TYR A 714 -3.90 20.56 10.63
N GLY A 715 -3.09 20.98 9.65
CA GLY A 715 -2.05 21.96 9.86
C GLY A 715 -0.80 21.36 10.46
N ARG A 716 0.05 22.20 11.06
CA ARG A 716 1.30 21.76 11.68
C ARG A 716 1.05 20.98 12.96
N THR A 717 1.58 19.75 13.02
CA THR A 717 1.49 18.91 14.21
C THR A 717 2.86 18.38 14.61
N PHE A 718 3.01 18.04 15.89
CA PHE A 718 4.21 17.39 16.42
C PHE A 718 3.82 16.02 16.94
N PHE A 719 4.68 15.04 16.73
CA PHE A 719 4.43 13.68 17.20
C PHE A 719 5.64 13.06 17.88
N THR A 720 5.37 12.07 18.72
CA THR A 720 6.37 11.16 19.27
C THR A 720 5.87 9.73 19.15
N SER A 721 6.79 8.81 18.82
CA SER A 721 6.55 7.38 18.78
C SER A 721 7.64 6.67 19.57
N LEU A 722 7.23 5.80 20.48
CA LEU A 722 8.10 4.95 21.28
C LEU A 722 7.88 3.51 20.84
N LYS A 723 8.92 2.87 20.32
CA LYS A 723 8.90 1.46 19.93
C LYS A 723 9.84 0.65 20.81
N TRP A 724 9.29 -0.37 21.42
CA TRP A 724 10.03 -1.28 22.27
C TRP A 724 9.94 -2.70 21.73
N SER A 725 11.07 -3.39 21.60
CA SER A 725 11.13 -4.77 21.14
C SER A 725 11.85 -5.64 22.17
N LEU A 726 11.20 -6.70 22.62
CA LEU A 726 11.77 -7.73 23.50
C LEU A 726 12.00 -8.99 22.66
N LYS A 727 13.21 -9.57 22.78
CA LYS A 727 13.56 -10.88 22.19
C LYS A 727 13.30 -11.98 23.18
#